data_c617971eb1f4d891e1b1e18060557323
#
_entry.id   c617971eb1f4d891e1b1e18060557323
#
_cell.length_a   1.000
_cell.length_b   1.000
_cell.length_c   1.000
_cell.angle_alpha   90.00
_cell.angle_beta   90.00
_cell.angle_gamma   90.00
#
_symmetry.space_group_name_H-M   'P 1'
#
loop_
_entity.id
_entity.type
_entity.pdbx_description
1 polymer ?
#
loop_
_entity_poly.entity_id
_entity_poly.type
_entity_poly.pdbx_seq_one_letter_code
_entity_poly.pdbx_strand_id
1 'polypeptide(L)'
;MKKIYSIIAILAGFVFTASAADLGGKKFYLNPGHGGHDSDDRQIVLPFSEIPDFWESEGNLERGFHLRDFFEANNAKVKMSRVTNTSDDDLGLSTIASQSNSYGGYFISLHTNGANSKANYTVSFYKGTVTSNQQDSQEAISPSKEMGLKVAECHTENNLTEVTYSTPRSLSDYAFNGWNYGVLRTNNCPGYLVETWFHDYRGEALRLKSNTYNKILAWQILQATMLCPGGTGTFKGCIVGDIRDLTEPCGYTQYVSYGRDQYLAVNGAEVNLYDANNNLVQTFTTDDWHNGVFAFFELEAGTYTVEVKKQHYHTYTKSVTVQDSKSSGVRVDFEPIQYIKQNIESMDEVWNFTGNNSNMVRSIAKNGDKLYVLQCKSGVAPEIAILNAFTCAKVGNLSVEGIDANASLALSAIKVIEGGIIVGTNAVKAGETLRLYKWESETATPVQIYEDATHASISLGGNFAFEGNLNKGGVWYTNADASALYYYKINRGKFASAPTAIPFKDANGTALTLGGEADGLGAAGISINEDADLWIDAQGSAPKKFSKDGTLLVAMNESATGKAGTSMCETAYGKMKYVIATAYKEGYTGGQFTLVDVTNNYTSATTNHGMFPAQGHGSNSNDEGATSIHCELTDENFDLNV
;
A
#
# COMPACT_ATOMS: atom_id res chain seq x y z
N MET A 1 71.64 12.57 -25.75
CA MET A 1 70.82 13.29 -24.76
C MET A 1 69.64 13.86 -25.50
N LYS A 2 68.50 13.22 -25.40
CA LYS A 2 67.19 13.72 -25.96
C LYS A 2 66.45 14.39 -24.81
N LYS A 3 66.18 15.68 -24.93
CA LYS A 3 65.34 16.42 -23.99
C LYS A 3 63.90 16.13 -24.30
N ILE A 4 63.18 15.53 -23.31
CA ILE A 4 61.72 15.35 -23.34
C ILE A 4 61.14 16.61 -22.71
N TYR A 5 60.33 17.37 -23.48
CA TYR A 5 59.52 18.46 -22.95
C TYR A 5 58.15 17.88 -22.59
N SER A 6 57.81 17.83 -21.29
CA SER A 6 56.47 17.54 -20.82
C SER A 6 55.64 18.82 -20.93
N ILE A 7 54.63 18.77 -21.77
CA ILE A 7 53.60 19.81 -21.85
C ILE A 7 52.55 19.45 -20.80
N ILE A 8 52.46 20.20 -19.72
CA ILE A 8 51.39 20.16 -18.75
C ILE A 8 50.26 21.00 -19.32
N ALA A 9 49.22 20.36 -19.85
CA ALA A 9 47.96 21.00 -20.18
C ALA A 9 47.16 21.24 -18.90
N ILE A 10 47.13 22.50 -18.44
CA ILE A 10 46.22 22.92 -17.37
C ILE A 10 44.83 23.01 -18.00
N LEU A 11 43.99 22.02 -17.79
CA LEU A 11 42.55 22.15 -18.01
C LEU A 11 42.01 23.06 -16.91
N ALA A 12 41.79 24.32 -17.22
CA ALA A 12 40.95 25.19 -16.40
C ALA A 12 39.51 24.75 -16.57
N GLY A 13 39.04 23.88 -15.69
CA GLY A 13 37.62 23.55 -15.57
C GLY A 13 36.90 24.82 -15.09
N PHE A 14 36.16 25.47 -15.98
CA PHE A 14 35.16 26.44 -15.56
C PHE A 14 34.06 25.68 -14.83
N VAL A 15 34.10 25.72 -13.51
CA VAL A 15 32.95 25.34 -12.68
C VAL A 15 31.93 26.46 -12.86
N PHE A 16 31.00 26.29 -13.76
CA PHE A 16 29.79 27.09 -13.77
C PHE A 16 28.99 26.68 -12.55
N THR A 17 29.05 27.42 -11.47
CA THR A 17 28.07 27.32 -10.39
C THR A 17 26.76 27.83 -10.97
N ALA A 18 25.85 26.94 -11.29
CA ALA A 18 24.48 27.32 -11.60
C ALA A 18 23.93 28.15 -10.42
N SER A 19 23.37 29.31 -10.69
CA SER A 19 22.70 30.08 -9.64
C SER A 19 21.45 29.35 -9.23
N ALA A 20 21.16 29.36 -7.91
CA ALA A 20 19.89 28.78 -7.41
C ALA A 20 18.69 29.42 -8.12
N ALA A 21 17.63 28.64 -8.30
CA ALA A 21 16.40 29.14 -8.90
C ALA A 21 15.82 30.28 -8.07
N ASP A 22 15.35 31.31 -8.76
CA ASP A 22 14.79 32.50 -8.14
C ASP A 22 13.60 33.01 -8.95
N LEU A 23 12.42 33.01 -8.34
CA LEU A 23 11.19 33.60 -8.87
C LEU A 23 11.10 35.12 -8.64
N GLY A 24 12.17 35.72 -8.08
CA GLY A 24 12.31 37.17 -7.97
C GLY A 24 11.29 37.84 -7.06
N GLY A 25 10.82 37.18 -6.04
CA GLY A 25 9.79 37.69 -5.13
C GLY A 25 8.42 37.86 -5.77
N LYS A 26 8.16 37.25 -6.94
CA LYS A 26 6.86 37.25 -7.59
C LYS A 26 5.77 36.72 -6.66
N LYS A 27 4.59 37.29 -6.78
CA LYS A 27 3.42 36.87 -6.00
C LYS A 27 2.57 35.88 -6.79
N PHE A 28 2.16 34.81 -6.12
CA PHE A 28 1.22 33.84 -6.67
C PHE A 28 0.03 33.64 -5.72
N TYR A 29 -1.16 33.79 -6.26
CA TYR A 29 -2.39 33.43 -5.59
C TYR A 29 -2.82 32.05 -6.09
N LEU A 30 -2.74 31.03 -5.22
CA LEU A 30 -3.13 29.67 -5.54
C LEU A 30 -4.57 29.42 -5.08
N ASN A 31 -5.37 28.90 -5.98
CA ASN A 31 -6.71 28.46 -5.70
C ASN A 31 -6.82 26.94 -5.89
N PRO A 32 -6.62 26.13 -4.83
CA PRO A 32 -7.07 24.75 -4.85
C PRO A 32 -8.61 24.73 -5.02
N GLY A 33 -9.07 24.22 -6.17
CA GLY A 33 -10.51 24.23 -6.49
C GLY A 33 -11.34 23.42 -5.51
N HIS A 34 -12.62 23.76 -5.41
CA HIS A 34 -13.59 23.19 -4.49
C HIS A 34 -13.23 23.37 -3.01
N GLY A 35 -14.05 22.84 -2.10
CA GLY A 35 -13.82 22.84 -0.65
C GLY A 35 -14.80 21.94 0.07
N GLY A 36 -14.29 21.04 0.91
CA GLY A 36 -15.10 20.03 1.60
C GLY A 36 -15.53 18.88 0.70
N HIS A 37 -16.47 18.09 1.20
CA HIS A 37 -17.10 16.98 0.50
C HIS A 37 -18.59 17.28 0.35
N ASP A 38 -18.96 18.03 -0.65
CA ASP A 38 -20.33 18.44 -0.91
C ASP A 38 -20.75 18.16 -2.37
N SER A 39 -21.94 18.63 -2.75
CA SER A 39 -22.50 18.35 -4.08
C SER A 39 -21.78 19.06 -5.23
N ASP A 40 -20.96 20.05 -4.95
CA ASP A 40 -20.19 20.81 -5.94
C ASP A 40 -18.78 20.23 -6.16
N ASP A 41 -18.26 19.48 -5.18
CA ASP A 41 -17.04 18.71 -5.33
C ASP A 41 -17.27 17.46 -6.20
N ARG A 42 -16.23 17.02 -6.87
CA ARG A 42 -16.28 15.82 -7.72
C ARG A 42 -15.83 14.60 -6.95
N GLN A 43 -16.83 13.79 -6.57
CA GLN A 43 -16.59 12.47 -6.00
C GLN A 43 -16.62 11.41 -7.11
N ILE A 44 -15.60 10.58 -7.15
CA ILE A 44 -15.58 9.36 -7.96
C ILE A 44 -15.53 8.16 -7.04
N VAL A 45 -16.58 7.35 -7.07
CA VAL A 45 -16.62 6.08 -6.35
C VAL A 45 -15.75 5.08 -7.09
N LEU A 46 -14.62 4.73 -6.49
CA LEU A 46 -13.75 3.69 -7.03
C LEU A 46 -14.31 2.30 -6.69
N PRO A 47 -14.18 1.32 -7.61
CA PRO A 47 -14.83 0.00 -7.45
C PRO A 47 -14.14 -0.92 -6.44
N PHE A 48 -13.34 -0.36 -5.55
CA PHE A 48 -12.57 -1.10 -4.56
C PHE A 48 -13.01 -0.69 -3.17
N SER A 49 -13.46 -1.64 -2.37
CA SER A 49 -13.82 -1.36 -0.98
C SER A 49 -12.61 -0.91 -0.14
N GLU A 50 -11.41 -1.32 -0.53
CA GLU A 50 -10.15 -1.00 0.15
C GLU A 50 -9.62 0.39 -0.18
N ILE A 51 -10.01 0.96 -1.33
CA ILE A 51 -9.56 2.28 -1.79
C ILE A 51 -10.68 3.28 -1.54
N PRO A 52 -10.47 4.27 -0.65
CA PRO A 52 -11.46 5.32 -0.41
C PRO A 52 -11.81 6.07 -1.69
N ASP A 53 -13.01 6.58 -1.74
CA ASP A 53 -13.49 7.41 -2.84
C ASP A 53 -12.53 8.57 -3.15
N PHE A 54 -12.46 8.95 -4.41
CA PHE A 54 -11.73 10.13 -4.83
C PHE A 54 -12.60 11.38 -4.61
N TRP A 55 -12.00 12.42 -4.03
CA TRP A 55 -12.56 13.77 -3.96
C TRP A 55 -11.60 14.76 -4.60
N GLU A 56 -12.09 15.54 -5.53
CA GLU A 56 -11.27 16.50 -6.27
C GLU A 56 -10.66 17.56 -5.35
N SER A 57 -11.42 18.03 -4.36
CA SER A 57 -10.98 19.04 -3.38
C SER A 57 -9.76 18.60 -2.58
N GLU A 58 -9.66 17.30 -2.24
CA GLU A 58 -8.51 16.76 -1.48
C GLU A 58 -7.22 16.84 -2.30
N GLY A 59 -7.24 16.28 -3.52
CA GLY A 59 -6.08 16.28 -4.40
C GLY A 59 -5.62 17.69 -4.81
N ASN A 60 -6.59 18.60 -5.06
CA ASN A 60 -6.27 19.98 -5.38
C ASN A 60 -5.60 20.72 -4.22
N LEU A 61 -6.07 20.50 -2.97
CA LEU A 61 -5.46 21.09 -1.79
C LEU A 61 -4.05 20.57 -1.54
N GLU A 62 -3.86 19.26 -1.62
CA GLU A 62 -2.56 18.62 -1.44
C GLU A 62 -1.53 19.11 -2.46
N ARG A 63 -1.93 19.17 -3.74
CA ARG A 63 -1.11 19.75 -4.82
C ARG A 63 -0.81 21.23 -4.54
N GLY A 64 -1.78 21.98 -4.05
CA GLY A 64 -1.63 23.38 -3.65
C GLY A 64 -0.57 23.58 -2.56
N PHE A 65 -0.52 22.72 -1.55
CA PHE A 65 0.51 22.78 -0.51
C PHE A 65 1.90 22.50 -1.07
N HIS A 66 2.06 21.45 -1.87
CA HIS A 66 3.36 21.17 -2.50
C HIS A 66 3.82 22.32 -3.41
N LEU A 67 2.89 22.90 -4.17
CA LEU A 67 3.22 24.03 -5.05
C LEU A 67 3.61 25.28 -4.26
N ARG A 68 2.93 25.60 -3.17
CA ARG A 68 3.30 26.66 -2.25
C ARG A 68 4.72 26.48 -1.77
N ASP A 69 5.01 25.28 -1.24
CA ASP A 69 6.32 24.98 -0.65
C ASP A 69 7.44 25.08 -1.70
N PHE A 70 7.22 24.60 -2.91
CA PHE A 70 8.17 24.76 -4.01
C PHE A 70 8.37 26.24 -4.42
N PHE A 71 7.30 27.00 -4.49
CA PHE A 71 7.37 28.40 -4.86
C PHE A 71 8.10 29.25 -3.81
N GLU A 72 7.78 29.03 -2.53
CA GLU A 72 8.44 29.75 -1.42
C GLU A 72 9.92 29.38 -1.30
N ALA A 73 10.26 28.10 -1.49
CA ALA A 73 11.66 27.65 -1.54
C ALA A 73 12.45 28.30 -2.69
N ASN A 74 11.79 28.76 -3.75
CA ASN A 74 12.37 29.46 -4.89
C ASN A 74 12.04 30.96 -4.90
N ASN A 75 11.99 31.58 -3.73
CA ASN A 75 11.84 33.03 -3.52
C ASN A 75 10.57 33.65 -4.14
N ALA A 76 9.45 32.93 -4.13
CA ALA A 76 8.14 33.50 -4.41
C ALA A 76 7.39 33.87 -3.14
N LYS A 77 6.35 34.68 -3.27
CA LYS A 77 5.36 34.97 -2.20
C LYS A 77 4.07 34.31 -2.57
N VAL A 78 3.57 33.45 -1.69
CA VAL A 78 2.36 32.68 -1.97
C VAL A 78 1.23 33.02 -1.02
N LYS A 79 0.03 33.06 -1.55
CA LYS A 79 -1.23 33.07 -0.80
C LYS A 79 -2.17 32.03 -1.38
N MET A 80 -2.80 31.26 -0.53
CA MET A 80 -3.80 30.26 -0.94
C MET A 80 -5.21 30.74 -0.63
N SER A 81 -6.20 30.34 -1.43
CA SER A 81 -7.62 30.61 -1.16
C SER A 81 -8.11 29.86 0.06
N ARG A 82 -7.59 28.65 0.29
CA ARG A 82 -7.91 27.79 1.43
C ARG A 82 -6.69 26.97 1.86
N VAL A 83 -6.69 26.53 3.11
CA VAL A 83 -5.63 25.70 3.72
C VAL A 83 -6.21 24.52 4.51
N THR A 84 -7.49 24.33 4.48
CA THR A 84 -8.24 23.21 5.03
C THR A 84 -9.23 22.69 3.99
N ASN A 85 -9.85 21.53 4.25
CA ASN A 85 -10.83 20.94 3.33
C ASN A 85 -12.17 20.73 4.04
N THR A 86 -12.85 21.83 4.32
CA THR A 86 -14.20 21.85 4.89
C THR A 86 -15.16 22.54 3.93
N SER A 87 -16.46 22.35 4.08
CA SER A 87 -17.46 23.05 3.25
C SER A 87 -17.42 24.58 3.42
N ASP A 88 -16.93 25.07 4.57
CA ASP A 88 -16.72 26.51 4.79
C ASP A 88 -15.54 27.07 3.96
N ASP A 89 -14.67 26.20 3.46
CA ASP A 89 -13.55 26.58 2.59
C ASP A 89 -13.95 26.70 1.12
N ASP A 90 -15.14 26.27 0.74
CA ASP A 90 -15.67 26.43 -0.62
C ASP A 90 -16.15 27.87 -0.83
N LEU A 91 -15.16 28.72 -1.10
CA LEU A 91 -15.39 30.15 -1.28
C LEU A 91 -16.12 30.43 -2.59
N GLY A 92 -17.05 31.37 -2.56
CA GLY A 92 -17.69 31.85 -3.79
C GLY A 92 -16.65 32.35 -4.81
N LEU A 93 -16.87 32.03 -6.09
CA LEU A 93 -15.91 32.27 -7.19
C LEU A 93 -15.50 33.74 -7.32
N SER A 94 -16.44 34.67 -7.06
CA SER A 94 -16.17 36.13 -7.04
C SER A 94 -15.30 36.54 -5.84
N THR A 95 -15.42 35.85 -4.71
CA THR A 95 -14.59 36.07 -3.52
C THR A 95 -13.13 35.67 -3.81
N ILE A 96 -12.94 34.52 -4.42
CA ILE A 96 -11.62 34.03 -4.84
C ILE A 96 -10.95 35.03 -5.78
N ALA A 97 -11.66 35.45 -6.83
CA ALA A 97 -11.15 36.45 -7.78
C ALA A 97 -10.82 37.80 -7.10
N SER A 98 -11.68 38.27 -6.17
CA SER A 98 -11.43 39.49 -5.40
C SER A 98 -10.20 39.39 -4.51
N GLN A 99 -10.01 38.28 -3.83
CA GLN A 99 -8.81 38.02 -3.02
C GLN A 99 -7.54 37.98 -3.87
N SER A 100 -7.60 37.32 -5.04
CA SER A 100 -6.51 37.29 -6.02
C SER A 100 -6.15 38.72 -6.48
N ASN A 101 -7.14 39.51 -6.91
CA ASN A 101 -6.95 40.89 -7.34
C ASN A 101 -6.32 41.76 -6.25
N SER A 102 -6.76 41.60 -5.01
CA SER A 102 -6.23 42.33 -3.86
C SER A 102 -4.79 41.94 -3.51
N TYR A 103 -4.45 40.67 -3.64
CA TYR A 103 -3.12 40.18 -3.41
C TYR A 103 -2.18 40.61 -4.53
N GLY A 104 -2.65 40.55 -5.76
CA GLY A 104 -1.88 40.87 -6.99
C GLY A 104 -0.89 39.78 -7.36
N GLY A 105 -0.25 39.94 -8.51
CA GLY A 105 0.70 38.97 -9.06
C GLY A 105 0.05 38.02 -10.05
N TYR A 106 0.25 36.73 -9.89
CA TYR A 106 -0.24 35.68 -10.79
C TYR A 106 -1.29 34.81 -10.12
N PHE A 107 -2.27 34.37 -10.89
CA PHE A 107 -3.36 33.51 -10.42
C PHE A 107 -3.22 32.09 -10.99
N ILE A 108 -3.31 31.07 -10.12
CA ILE A 108 -3.29 29.67 -10.52
C ILE A 108 -4.44 28.95 -9.82
N SER A 109 -5.40 28.46 -10.60
CA SER A 109 -6.50 27.62 -10.12
C SER A 109 -6.23 26.17 -10.48
N LEU A 110 -6.23 25.31 -9.47
CA LEU A 110 -5.89 23.89 -9.57
C LEU A 110 -7.14 23.05 -9.55
N HIS A 111 -7.39 22.32 -10.62
CA HIS A 111 -8.52 21.42 -10.80
C HIS A 111 -8.10 20.10 -11.45
N THR A 112 -9.03 19.16 -11.48
CA THR A 112 -8.98 17.95 -12.30
C THR A 112 -10.24 17.83 -13.12
N ASN A 113 -10.15 17.29 -14.32
CA ASN A 113 -11.25 17.22 -15.26
C ASN A 113 -12.12 15.97 -15.09
N GLY A 114 -13.32 16.00 -15.62
CA GLY A 114 -14.20 14.84 -15.76
C GLY A 114 -15.04 14.95 -17.03
N ALA A 115 -15.28 13.82 -17.71
CA ALA A 115 -16.07 13.81 -18.93
C ALA A 115 -16.84 12.50 -19.14
N ASN A 116 -16.20 11.47 -19.65
CA ASN A 116 -16.84 10.23 -20.14
C ASN A 116 -16.10 8.96 -19.70
N SER A 117 -15.28 9.06 -18.66
CA SER A 117 -14.43 7.99 -18.11
C SER A 117 -13.44 7.37 -19.10
N LYS A 118 -13.14 8.07 -20.20
CA LYS A 118 -12.27 7.60 -21.28
C LYS A 118 -11.20 8.61 -21.67
N ALA A 119 -11.49 9.90 -21.49
CA ALA A 119 -10.53 10.96 -21.80
C ALA A 119 -9.48 11.06 -20.69
N ASN A 120 -8.24 11.34 -21.06
CA ASN A 120 -7.17 11.67 -20.12
C ASN A 120 -6.13 12.56 -20.79
N TYR A 121 -6.12 13.85 -20.46
CA TYR A 121 -5.15 14.86 -20.90
C TYR A 121 -5.19 16.08 -19.99
N THR A 122 -4.14 16.89 -19.97
CA THR A 122 -4.16 18.18 -19.29
C THR A 122 -4.59 19.28 -20.26
N VAL A 123 -5.46 20.17 -19.80
CA VAL A 123 -5.84 21.41 -20.50
C VAL A 123 -5.86 22.57 -19.52
N SER A 124 -5.37 23.72 -19.95
CA SER A 124 -5.46 24.97 -19.19
C SER A 124 -6.44 25.93 -19.86
N PHE A 125 -7.12 26.72 -19.04
CA PHE A 125 -8.02 27.78 -19.49
C PHE A 125 -7.51 29.14 -19.02
N TYR A 126 -7.38 30.08 -19.94
CA TYR A 126 -7.13 31.47 -19.62
C TYR A 126 -8.38 32.31 -19.86
N LYS A 127 -8.46 33.47 -19.19
CA LYS A 127 -9.55 34.42 -19.41
C LYS A 127 -9.56 34.92 -20.84
N GLY A 128 -10.64 34.61 -21.56
CA GLY A 128 -10.88 35.10 -22.90
C GLY A 128 -11.59 36.46 -22.93
N THR A 129 -11.36 37.21 -24.01
CA THR A 129 -12.13 38.43 -24.29
C THR A 129 -13.56 38.07 -24.70
N VAL A 130 -14.55 38.79 -24.17
CA VAL A 130 -15.95 38.66 -24.57
C VAL A 130 -16.17 39.37 -25.92
N THR A 131 -16.63 38.63 -26.91
CA THR A 131 -16.81 39.11 -28.30
C THR A 131 -18.16 38.68 -28.83
N SER A 132 -18.64 39.33 -29.92
CA SER A 132 -19.89 38.96 -30.58
C SER A 132 -19.80 37.59 -31.27
N ASN A 133 -18.62 37.16 -31.67
CA ASN A 133 -18.35 35.84 -32.18
C ASN A 133 -17.38 35.10 -31.22
N GLN A 134 -17.85 34.04 -30.58
CA GLN A 134 -17.12 33.26 -29.61
C GLN A 134 -15.72 32.85 -30.06
N GLN A 135 -15.58 32.49 -31.34
CA GLN A 135 -14.31 32.02 -31.91
C GLN A 135 -13.26 33.14 -32.04
N ASP A 136 -13.68 34.41 -32.00
CA ASP A 136 -12.78 35.56 -32.10
C ASP A 136 -12.19 35.96 -30.70
N SER A 137 -12.53 35.23 -29.66
CA SER A 137 -12.01 35.46 -28.31
C SER A 137 -10.49 35.32 -28.27
N GLN A 138 -9.84 36.36 -27.75
CA GLN A 138 -8.40 36.42 -27.56
C GLN A 138 -8.04 36.37 -26.07
N GLU A 139 -6.78 36.24 -25.77
CA GLU A 139 -6.26 36.36 -24.42
C GLU A 139 -6.57 37.77 -23.85
N ALA A 140 -7.26 37.81 -22.70
CA ALA A 140 -7.62 39.07 -22.06
C ALA A 140 -6.48 39.68 -21.24
N ILE A 141 -5.61 38.85 -20.67
CA ILE A 141 -4.55 39.26 -19.75
C ILE A 141 -3.29 38.45 -20.04
N SER A 142 -2.29 39.05 -20.69
CA SER A 142 -1.01 38.41 -20.98
C SER A 142 -0.14 38.30 -19.71
N PRO A 143 0.64 37.21 -19.53
CA PRO A 143 0.91 36.08 -20.43
C PRO A 143 0.12 34.79 -20.04
N SER A 144 -1.14 34.88 -19.69
CA SER A 144 -1.97 33.79 -19.17
C SER A 144 -1.99 32.55 -20.08
N LYS A 145 -2.11 32.77 -21.38
CA LYS A 145 -2.10 31.70 -22.40
C LYS A 145 -0.81 30.91 -22.38
N GLU A 146 0.31 31.61 -22.39
CA GLU A 146 1.63 30.97 -22.38
C GLU A 146 1.88 30.24 -21.07
N MET A 147 1.54 30.84 -19.92
CA MET A 147 1.64 30.18 -18.62
C MET A 147 0.89 28.84 -18.61
N GLY A 148 -0.38 28.86 -19.03
CA GLY A 148 -1.19 27.63 -19.09
C GLY A 148 -0.64 26.60 -20.08
N LEU A 149 -0.10 27.04 -21.23
CA LEU A 149 0.53 26.15 -22.19
C LEU A 149 1.76 25.44 -21.61
N LYS A 150 2.63 26.16 -20.91
CA LYS A 150 3.81 25.57 -20.27
C LYS A 150 3.46 24.52 -19.22
N VAL A 151 2.40 24.71 -18.47
CA VAL A 151 1.91 23.66 -17.53
C VAL A 151 1.46 22.40 -18.27
N ALA A 152 0.65 22.55 -19.32
CA ALA A 152 0.21 21.41 -20.11
C ALA A 152 1.39 20.66 -20.79
N GLU A 153 2.41 21.40 -21.23
CA GLU A 153 3.66 20.81 -21.76
C GLU A 153 4.41 20.01 -20.70
N CYS A 154 4.66 20.61 -19.52
CA CYS A 154 5.42 19.97 -18.46
C CYS A 154 4.70 18.74 -17.88
N HIS A 155 3.38 18.75 -17.77
CA HIS A 155 2.62 17.59 -17.29
C HIS A 155 2.75 16.37 -18.24
N THR A 156 2.96 16.57 -19.52
CA THR A 156 3.10 15.48 -20.50
C THR A 156 4.55 15.01 -20.69
N GLU A 157 5.54 15.69 -20.12
CA GLU A 157 6.96 15.46 -20.40
C GLU A 157 7.46 14.05 -20.02
N ASN A 158 6.90 13.43 -18.98
CA ASN A 158 7.45 12.19 -18.38
C ASN A 158 6.72 10.90 -18.71
N ASN A 159 5.62 10.97 -19.42
CA ASN A 159 4.85 9.77 -19.79
C ASN A 159 4.40 8.89 -18.58
N LEU A 160 4.14 9.47 -17.41
CA LEU A 160 3.70 8.71 -16.24
C LEU A 160 2.26 8.22 -16.33
N THR A 161 1.48 8.80 -17.23
CA THR A 161 0.08 8.47 -17.45
C THR A 161 -0.19 8.17 -18.92
N GLU A 162 -1.27 7.46 -19.19
CA GLU A 162 -1.72 7.17 -20.56
C GLU A 162 -2.57 8.33 -21.08
N VAL A 163 -2.05 9.03 -22.07
CA VAL A 163 -2.61 10.27 -22.60
C VAL A 163 -3.47 9.98 -23.82
N THR A 164 -4.74 10.40 -23.80
CA THR A 164 -5.66 10.25 -24.94
C THR A 164 -5.56 11.39 -25.96
N TYR A 165 -4.94 12.50 -25.56
CA TYR A 165 -4.70 13.65 -26.43
C TYR A 165 -3.34 14.28 -26.10
N SER A 166 -2.36 14.07 -26.97
CA SER A 166 -0.95 14.38 -26.69
C SER A 166 -0.53 15.83 -26.97
N THR A 167 -1.37 16.63 -27.67
CA THR A 167 -1.03 18.03 -27.94
C THR A 167 -1.35 18.91 -26.73
N PRO A 168 -0.37 19.56 -26.09
CA PRO A 168 -0.61 20.46 -24.97
C PRO A 168 -1.56 21.60 -25.36
N ARG A 169 -2.49 21.94 -24.48
CA ARG A 169 -3.55 22.91 -24.78
C ARG A 169 -3.66 23.98 -23.71
N SER A 170 -3.70 25.22 -24.17
CA SER A 170 -4.16 26.38 -23.38
C SER A 170 -5.21 27.12 -24.20
N LEU A 171 -6.43 27.15 -23.69
CA LEU A 171 -7.61 27.59 -24.42
C LEU A 171 -8.22 28.85 -23.78
N SER A 172 -8.82 29.71 -24.62
CA SER A 172 -9.70 30.73 -24.12
C SER A 172 -10.94 30.06 -23.53
N ASP A 173 -11.26 30.35 -22.25
CA ASP A 173 -12.45 29.84 -21.60
C ASP A 173 -13.72 30.35 -22.30
N TYR A 174 -13.71 31.61 -22.78
CA TYR A 174 -14.84 32.18 -23.55
C TYR A 174 -14.98 31.50 -24.91
N ALA A 175 -13.88 31.26 -25.64
CA ALA A 175 -13.95 30.55 -26.92
C ALA A 175 -14.47 29.12 -26.75
N PHE A 176 -14.15 28.48 -25.65
CA PHE A 176 -14.56 27.12 -25.36
C PHE A 176 -16.01 27.00 -24.88
N ASN A 177 -16.42 27.83 -23.92
CA ASN A 177 -17.72 27.71 -23.25
C ASN A 177 -18.78 28.70 -23.75
N GLY A 178 -18.40 29.81 -24.40
CA GLY A 178 -19.27 30.95 -24.63
C GLY A 178 -19.39 31.91 -23.43
N TRP A 179 -18.69 31.64 -22.33
CA TRP A 179 -18.62 32.42 -21.10
C TRP A 179 -17.29 32.22 -20.39
N ASN A 180 -16.89 33.19 -19.56
CA ASN A 180 -15.69 33.02 -18.73
C ASN A 180 -15.99 32.25 -17.46
N TYR A 181 -15.10 31.34 -17.07
CA TYR A 181 -15.16 30.65 -15.78
C TYR A 181 -15.25 31.64 -14.62
N GLY A 182 -16.03 31.32 -13.60
CA GLY A 182 -16.34 32.22 -12.51
C GLY A 182 -15.11 32.81 -11.81
N VAL A 183 -14.07 32.01 -11.57
CA VAL A 183 -12.81 32.47 -10.96
C VAL A 183 -11.96 33.33 -11.90
N LEU A 184 -12.14 33.21 -13.22
CA LEU A 184 -11.41 33.98 -14.24
C LEU A 184 -12.16 35.25 -14.63
N ARG A 185 -13.51 35.24 -14.60
CA ARG A 185 -14.38 36.31 -15.10
C ARG A 185 -14.02 37.67 -14.57
N THR A 186 -13.87 37.80 -13.26
CA THR A 186 -13.56 39.06 -12.58
C THR A 186 -12.13 39.15 -12.09
N ASN A 187 -11.31 38.16 -12.36
CA ASN A 187 -9.88 38.19 -12.07
C ASN A 187 -9.16 39.12 -13.05
N ASN A 188 -8.32 39.98 -12.52
CA ASN A 188 -7.51 40.95 -13.27
C ASN A 188 -6.00 40.64 -13.21
N CYS A 189 -5.63 39.53 -12.58
CA CYS A 189 -4.26 39.04 -12.57
C CYS A 189 -4.02 38.12 -13.78
N PRO A 190 -2.82 38.13 -14.40
CA PRO A 190 -2.44 37.09 -15.35
C PRO A 190 -2.49 35.73 -14.66
N GLY A 191 -3.06 34.74 -15.33
CA GLY A 191 -3.20 33.42 -14.71
C GLY A 191 -4.10 32.47 -15.50
N TYR A 192 -4.26 31.30 -14.97
CA TYR A 192 -4.99 30.22 -15.62
C TYR A 192 -5.71 29.35 -14.59
N LEU A 193 -6.70 28.60 -15.08
CA LEU A 193 -7.26 27.43 -14.44
C LEU A 193 -6.72 26.20 -15.20
N VAL A 194 -6.11 25.28 -14.49
CA VAL A 194 -5.63 24.02 -15.08
C VAL A 194 -6.52 22.86 -14.65
N GLU A 195 -7.01 22.15 -15.65
CA GLU A 195 -7.67 20.86 -15.52
C GLU A 195 -6.59 19.79 -15.71
N THR A 196 -6.02 19.35 -14.60
CA THR A 196 -4.92 18.39 -14.60
C THR A 196 -5.49 16.99 -14.67
N TRP A 197 -5.40 16.36 -15.83
CA TRP A 197 -5.89 15.01 -16.09
C TRP A 197 -7.40 14.83 -15.81
N PHE A 198 -7.89 13.60 -15.94
CA PHE A 198 -9.31 13.28 -15.78
C PHE A 198 -9.52 12.34 -14.62
N HIS A 199 -10.13 12.83 -13.54
CA HIS A 199 -10.40 12.06 -12.34
C HIS A 199 -11.46 10.97 -12.54
N ASP A 200 -12.24 11.01 -13.62
CA ASP A 200 -13.17 9.95 -14.03
C ASP A 200 -12.53 8.87 -14.92
N TYR A 201 -11.27 9.06 -15.34
CA TYR A 201 -10.46 8.00 -15.92
C TYR A 201 -9.78 7.19 -14.80
N ARG A 202 -10.10 5.89 -14.70
CA ARG A 202 -9.73 5.05 -13.55
C ARG A 202 -8.23 5.10 -13.20
N GLY A 203 -7.36 4.90 -14.19
CA GLY A 203 -5.91 4.91 -13.95
C GLY A 203 -5.41 6.21 -13.35
N GLU A 204 -6.01 7.34 -13.75
CA GLU A 204 -5.65 8.65 -13.23
C GLU A 204 -6.26 8.93 -11.86
N ALA A 205 -7.50 8.50 -11.62
CA ALA A 205 -8.12 8.63 -10.30
C ALA A 205 -7.24 7.99 -9.20
N LEU A 206 -6.67 6.80 -9.49
CA LEU A 206 -5.76 6.11 -8.57
C LEU A 206 -4.43 6.87 -8.36
N ARG A 207 -3.88 7.49 -9.41
CA ARG A 207 -2.69 8.33 -9.28
C ARG A 207 -2.95 9.60 -8.49
N LEU A 208 -4.07 10.27 -8.75
CA LEU A 208 -4.45 11.53 -8.07
C LEU A 208 -4.75 11.36 -6.57
N LYS A 209 -4.97 10.13 -6.10
CA LYS A 209 -5.02 9.79 -4.66
C LYS A 209 -3.64 9.84 -4.00
N SER A 210 -2.56 9.74 -4.75
CA SER A 210 -1.20 9.66 -4.22
C SER A 210 -0.63 11.05 -3.90
N ASN A 211 -0.18 11.24 -2.66
CA ASN A 211 0.57 12.42 -2.25
C ASN A 211 1.81 12.65 -3.13
N THR A 212 2.52 11.58 -3.43
CA THR A 212 3.71 11.64 -4.29
C THR A 212 3.36 12.11 -5.69
N TYR A 213 2.25 11.66 -6.27
CA TYR A 213 1.83 12.11 -7.59
C TYR A 213 1.43 13.58 -7.60
N ASN A 214 0.66 14.03 -6.61
CA ASN A 214 0.32 15.45 -6.46
C ASN A 214 1.58 16.32 -6.29
N LYS A 215 2.60 15.82 -5.59
CA LYS A 215 3.90 16.50 -5.49
C LYS A 215 4.64 16.57 -6.83
N ILE A 216 4.61 15.51 -7.65
CA ILE A 216 5.16 15.51 -9.02
C ILE A 216 4.48 16.60 -9.86
N LEU A 217 3.14 16.63 -9.86
CA LEU A 217 2.37 17.62 -10.61
C LEU A 217 2.69 19.05 -10.16
N ALA A 218 2.81 19.29 -8.86
CA ALA A 218 3.22 20.59 -8.32
C ALA A 218 4.64 20.97 -8.76
N TRP A 219 5.58 20.03 -8.76
CA TRP A 219 6.96 20.23 -9.24
C TRP A 219 6.98 20.62 -10.73
N GLN A 220 6.15 19.97 -11.54
CA GLN A 220 6.01 20.29 -12.96
C GLN A 220 5.39 21.69 -13.19
N ILE A 221 4.49 22.15 -12.30
CA ILE A 221 3.99 23.53 -12.32
C ILE A 221 5.11 24.52 -11.95
N LEU A 222 6.00 24.21 -10.99
CA LEU A 222 7.21 25.02 -10.74
C LEU A 222 8.06 25.11 -12.02
N GLN A 223 8.35 23.99 -12.66
CA GLN A 223 9.10 23.95 -13.92
C GLN A 223 8.47 24.86 -14.98
N ALA A 224 7.16 24.74 -15.20
CA ALA A 224 6.41 25.58 -16.11
C ALA A 224 6.49 27.08 -15.74
N THR A 225 6.42 27.39 -14.44
CA THR A 225 6.46 28.76 -13.92
C THR A 225 7.84 29.39 -14.10
N MET A 226 8.92 28.62 -13.99
CA MET A 226 10.27 29.08 -14.30
C MET A 226 10.45 29.43 -15.79
N LEU A 227 9.65 28.82 -16.67
CA LEU A 227 9.62 29.15 -18.10
C LEU A 227 8.73 30.37 -18.38
N CYS A 228 7.54 30.42 -17.78
CA CYS A 228 6.57 31.53 -17.90
C CYS A 228 5.70 31.60 -16.63
N PRO A 229 5.64 32.73 -15.93
CA PRO A 229 6.13 34.08 -16.25
C PRO A 229 7.66 34.26 -16.12
N GLY A 230 8.39 33.20 -15.87
CA GLY A 230 9.84 33.19 -15.88
C GLY A 230 10.48 33.39 -14.50
N GLY A 231 11.56 32.68 -14.27
CA GLY A 231 12.50 32.82 -13.15
C GLY A 231 13.93 32.89 -13.66
N THR A 232 14.88 32.98 -12.75
CA THR A 232 16.32 32.92 -13.06
C THR A 232 16.96 31.74 -12.34
N GLY A 233 18.12 31.29 -12.84
CA GLY A 233 18.82 30.14 -12.27
C GLY A 233 18.14 28.80 -12.58
N THR A 234 18.59 27.76 -11.88
CA THR A 234 18.06 26.40 -11.99
C THR A 234 17.80 25.83 -10.61
N PHE A 235 16.85 24.91 -10.51
CA PHE A 235 16.60 24.12 -9.33
C PHE A 235 16.98 22.66 -9.59
N LYS A 236 17.17 21.89 -8.54
CA LYS A 236 17.57 20.50 -8.64
C LYS A 236 16.54 19.68 -9.41
N GLY A 237 17.02 18.68 -10.14
CA GLY A 237 16.16 17.79 -10.91
C GLY A 237 15.43 16.77 -10.05
N CYS A 238 14.62 15.94 -10.69
CA CYS A 238 13.97 14.82 -10.07
C CYS A 238 13.94 13.58 -10.99
N ILE A 239 13.79 12.41 -10.38
CA ILE A 239 13.43 11.16 -11.06
C ILE A 239 12.02 10.82 -10.64
N VAL A 240 11.18 10.50 -11.60
CA VAL A 240 9.78 10.10 -11.39
C VAL A 240 9.49 8.84 -12.18
N GLY A 241 8.66 7.95 -11.66
CA GLY A 241 8.38 6.72 -12.38
C GLY A 241 7.11 6.01 -11.98
N ASP A 242 6.78 4.96 -12.73
CA ASP A 242 5.70 4.04 -12.44
C ASP A 242 6.16 2.58 -12.58
N ILE A 243 5.64 1.70 -11.72
CA ILE A 243 5.97 0.28 -11.67
C ILE A 243 4.73 -0.52 -12.03
N ARG A 244 4.83 -1.35 -13.06
CA ARG A 244 3.75 -2.23 -13.54
C ARG A 244 4.23 -3.64 -13.79
N ASP A 245 3.42 -4.62 -13.40
CA ASP A 245 3.54 -6.00 -13.88
C ASP A 245 2.72 -6.12 -15.17
N LEU A 246 3.40 -6.13 -16.32
CA LEU A 246 2.75 -6.23 -17.62
C LEU A 246 2.27 -7.65 -17.96
N THR A 247 2.49 -8.62 -17.10
CA THR A 247 1.99 -9.99 -17.26
C THR A 247 0.64 -10.20 -16.59
N GLU A 248 0.25 -9.28 -15.69
CA GLU A 248 -0.98 -9.37 -14.91
C GLU A 248 -1.96 -8.25 -15.29
N PRO A 249 -3.12 -8.58 -15.90
CA PRO A 249 -4.17 -7.58 -16.15
C PRO A 249 -4.75 -7.05 -14.83
N CYS A 250 -5.11 -5.77 -14.80
CA CYS A 250 -5.68 -5.14 -13.61
C CYS A 250 -7.10 -5.61 -13.23
N GLY A 251 -7.71 -6.50 -14.01
CA GLY A 251 -9.00 -7.16 -13.69
C GLY A 251 -10.27 -6.30 -13.81
N TYR A 252 -10.15 -5.00 -14.04
CA TYR A 252 -11.30 -4.06 -14.05
C TYR A 252 -11.84 -3.83 -15.45
N THR A 253 -12.57 -4.80 -15.99
CA THR A 253 -13.10 -4.78 -17.36
C THR A 253 -14.24 -3.78 -17.57
N GLN A 254 -14.89 -3.31 -16.51
CA GLN A 254 -15.96 -2.30 -16.59
C GLN A 254 -15.46 -0.88 -16.86
N TYR A 255 -14.16 -0.63 -16.68
CA TYR A 255 -13.53 0.66 -16.94
C TYR A 255 -12.63 0.59 -18.16
N VAL A 256 -12.64 1.65 -18.94
CA VAL A 256 -11.67 1.78 -20.02
C VAL A 256 -10.31 2.08 -19.43
N SER A 257 -9.32 1.30 -19.83
CA SER A 257 -7.91 1.51 -19.50
C SER A 257 -7.09 1.43 -20.79
N TYR A 258 -6.07 2.28 -20.91
CA TYR A 258 -5.19 2.33 -22.05
C TYR A 258 -3.77 1.94 -21.65
N GLY A 259 -3.01 1.42 -22.62
CA GLY A 259 -1.58 1.15 -22.46
C GLY A 259 -1.26 0.38 -21.18
N ARG A 260 -0.34 0.91 -20.39
CA ARG A 260 0.10 0.30 -19.13
C ARG A 260 -0.96 0.29 -18.03
N ASP A 261 -1.97 1.16 -18.09
CA ASP A 261 -3.08 1.17 -17.12
C ASP A 261 -3.99 -0.06 -17.21
N GLN A 262 -3.82 -0.90 -18.24
CA GLN A 262 -4.48 -2.20 -18.34
C GLN A 262 -3.87 -3.27 -17.43
N TYR A 263 -2.71 -2.98 -16.84
CA TYR A 263 -1.91 -3.93 -16.08
C TYR A 263 -1.78 -3.54 -14.62
N LEU A 264 -1.41 -4.52 -13.80
CA LEU A 264 -1.30 -4.38 -12.36
C LEU A 264 -0.23 -3.35 -11.97
N ALA A 265 -0.64 -2.35 -11.22
CA ALA A 265 0.29 -1.45 -10.54
C ALA A 265 0.85 -2.14 -9.30
N VAL A 266 2.15 -2.04 -9.09
CA VAL A 266 2.82 -2.76 -8.01
C VAL A 266 2.91 -1.90 -6.75
N ASN A 267 2.09 -2.23 -5.75
CA ASN A 267 2.12 -1.62 -4.41
C ASN A 267 3.29 -2.17 -3.60
N GLY A 268 3.81 -1.39 -2.64
CA GLY A 268 4.83 -1.83 -1.69
C GLY A 268 6.16 -2.26 -2.34
N ALA A 269 6.47 -1.78 -3.55
CA ALA A 269 7.78 -1.99 -4.15
C ALA A 269 8.80 -1.04 -3.54
N GLU A 270 9.95 -1.57 -3.12
CA GLU A 270 11.09 -0.79 -2.67
C GLU A 270 11.87 -0.26 -3.87
N VAL A 271 12.10 1.05 -3.90
CA VAL A 271 12.86 1.72 -4.95
C VAL A 271 14.07 2.40 -4.32
N ASN A 272 15.24 1.94 -4.66
CA ASN A 272 16.52 2.47 -4.17
C ASN A 272 17.19 3.31 -5.25
N LEU A 273 17.68 4.47 -4.85
CA LEU A 273 18.44 5.37 -5.71
C LEU A 273 19.91 5.39 -5.30
N TYR A 274 20.79 5.06 -6.22
CA TYR A 274 22.24 5.09 -6.02
C TYR A 274 22.90 6.17 -6.87
N ASP A 275 23.94 6.81 -6.34
CA ASP A 275 24.80 7.73 -7.09
C ASP A 275 25.76 7.00 -8.04
N ALA A 276 26.55 7.76 -8.80
CA ALA A 276 27.54 7.22 -9.73
C ALA A 276 28.67 6.41 -9.04
N ASN A 277 28.83 6.53 -7.73
CA ASN A 277 29.79 5.78 -6.93
C ASN A 277 29.14 4.56 -6.23
N ASN A 278 27.90 4.25 -6.57
CA ASN A 278 27.09 3.18 -5.98
C ASN A 278 26.79 3.39 -4.48
N ASN A 279 26.74 4.63 -4.02
CA ASN A 279 26.24 4.94 -2.68
C ASN A 279 24.72 5.10 -2.72
N LEU A 280 24.01 4.51 -1.75
CA LEU A 280 22.57 4.71 -1.58
C LEU A 280 22.30 6.17 -1.21
N VAL A 281 21.49 6.85 -2.03
CA VAL A 281 21.12 8.26 -1.86
C VAL A 281 19.77 8.40 -1.19
N GLN A 282 18.76 7.67 -1.69
CA GLN A 282 17.39 7.70 -1.19
C GLN A 282 16.73 6.34 -1.38
N THR A 283 15.74 6.05 -0.56
CA THR A 283 14.84 4.90 -0.70
C THR A 283 13.41 5.38 -0.71
N PHE A 284 12.57 4.75 -1.53
CA PHE A 284 11.14 5.02 -1.63
C PHE A 284 10.37 3.68 -1.63
N THR A 285 9.18 3.67 -1.08
CA THR A 285 8.27 2.53 -1.18
C THR A 285 6.98 2.99 -1.84
N THR A 286 6.52 2.28 -2.87
CA THR A 286 5.25 2.63 -3.53
C THR A 286 4.08 2.45 -2.58
N ASP A 287 3.08 3.35 -2.69
CA ASP A 287 1.89 3.36 -1.83
C ASP A 287 0.88 2.24 -2.19
N ASP A 288 -0.20 2.18 -1.43
CA ASP A 288 -1.27 1.17 -1.59
C ASP A 288 -2.41 1.62 -2.51
N TRP A 289 -2.25 2.75 -3.22
CA TRP A 289 -3.30 3.29 -4.09
C TRP A 289 -3.36 2.66 -5.48
N HIS A 290 -2.68 1.55 -5.72
CA HIS A 290 -2.67 0.82 -7.00
C HIS A 290 -2.29 1.71 -8.20
N ASN A 291 -1.32 2.59 -8.01
CA ASN A 291 -0.80 3.46 -9.05
C ASN A 291 0.65 3.15 -9.44
N GLY A 292 1.45 2.53 -8.57
CA GLY A 292 2.85 2.18 -8.79
C GLY A 292 3.80 3.37 -8.89
N VAL A 293 3.37 4.57 -8.52
CA VAL A 293 4.14 5.82 -8.67
C VAL A 293 5.25 5.91 -7.63
N PHE A 294 6.43 6.37 -8.07
CA PHE A 294 7.53 6.75 -7.19
C PHE A 294 8.20 8.03 -7.64
N ALA A 295 8.89 8.73 -6.73
CA ALA A 295 9.66 9.91 -7.07
C ALA A 295 10.83 10.15 -6.12
N PHE A 296 11.91 10.70 -6.67
CA PHE A 296 13.06 11.24 -5.96
C PHE A 296 13.26 12.70 -6.35
N PHE A 297 13.16 13.60 -5.40
CA PHE A 297 13.28 15.03 -5.62
C PHE A 297 14.63 15.56 -5.14
N GLU A 298 14.95 16.80 -5.47
CA GLU A 298 16.14 17.53 -5.01
C GLU A 298 17.47 16.84 -5.40
N LEU A 299 17.51 16.29 -6.62
CA LEU A 299 18.69 15.60 -7.14
C LEU A 299 19.60 16.57 -7.91
N GLU A 300 20.89 16.53 -7.61
CA GLU A 300 21.90 17.22 -8.40
C GLU A 300 21.98 16.63 -9.82
N ALA A 301 22.37 17.45 -10.80
CA ALA A 301 22.60 16.94 -12.15
C ALA A 301 23.69 15.86 -12.13
N GLY A 302 23.42 14.72 -12.74
CA GLY A 302 24.32 13.57 -12.71
C GLY A 302 23.66 12.28 -13.18
N THR A 303 24.41 11.19 -13.08
CA THR A 303 23.92 9.85 -13.40
C THR A 303 23.65 9.08 -12.12
N TYR A 304 22.48 8.48 -12.06
CA TYR A 304 22.00 7.67 -10.94
C TYR A 304 21.58 6.30 -11.43
N THR A 305 21.54 5.34 -10.52
CA THR A 305 20.93 4.02 -10.75
C THR A 305 19.68 3.90 -9.91
N VAL A 306 18.57 3.62 -10.56
CA VAL A 306 17.30 3.24 -9.93
C VAL A 306 17.27 1.72 -9.86
N GLU A 307 17.13 1.17 -8.66
CA GLU A 307 16.92 -0.25 -8.40
C GLU A 307 15.54 -0.44 -7.79
N VAL A 308 14.76 -1.38 -8.35
CA VAL A 308 13.43 -1.71 -7.83
C VAL A 308 13.42 -3.15 -7.36
N LYS A 309 12.94 -3.35 -6.13
CA LYS A 309 12.83 -4.65 -5.49
C LYS A 309 11.42 -4.88 -4.96
N LYS A 310 10.94 -6.07 -5.12
CA LYS A 310 9.77 -6.60 -4.42
C LYS A 310 9.88 -8.11 -4.39
N GLN A 311 9.41 -8.70 -3.32
CA GLN A 311 9.30 -10.15 -3.23
C GLN A 311 8.52 -10.69 -4.45
N HIS A 312 8.96 -11.80 -5.01
CA HIS A 312 8.38 -12.48 -6.17
C HIS A 312 8.64 -11.82 -7.53
N TYR A 313 9.51 -10.81 -7.59
CA TYR A 313 9.89 -10.15 -8.83
C TYR A 313 11.40 -10.14 -9.01
N HIS A 314 11.84 -10.21 -10.26
CA HIS A 314 13.25 -9.97 -10.59
C HIS A 314 13.63 -8.54 -10.25
N THR A 315 14.78 -8.34 -9.61
CA THR A 315 15.28 -6.98 -9.35
C THR A 315 15.46 -6.23 -10.67
N TYR A 316 14.80 -5.07 -10.76
CA TYR A 316 14.96 -4.18 -11.90
C TYR A 316 16.01 -3.12 -11.61
N THR A 317 16.88 -2.83 -12.57
CA THR A 317 17.86 -1.76 -12.47
C THR A 317 17.92 -0.92 -13.74
N LYS A 318 18.06 0.40 -13.59
CA LYS A 318 18.18 1.31 -14.71
C LYS A 318 19.05 2.51 -14.38
N SER A 319 19.99 2.82 -15.26
CA SER A 319 20.74 4.08 -15.19
C SER A 319 19.89 5.24 -15.72
N VAL A 320 19.86 6.35 -14.99
CA VAL A 320 19.06 7.53 -15.29
C VAL A 320 19.93 8.80 -15.17
N THR A 321 19.88 9.65 -16.18
CA THR A 321 20.56 10.95 -16.13
C THR A 321 19.58 12.01 -15.66
N VAL A 322 19.97 12.73 -14.60
CA VAL A 322 19.25 13.88 -14.05
C VAL A 322 19.87 15.17 -14.60
N GLN A 323 19.03 16.10 -14.99
CA GLN A 323 19.40 17.45 -15.38
C GLN A 323 18.71 18.46 -14.46
N ASP A 324 19.37 19.60 -14.23
CA ASP A 324 18.78 20.70 -13.47
C ASP A 324 17.47 21.17 -14.12
N SER A 325 16.48 21.46 -13.29
CA SER A 325 15.15 21.93 -13.68
C SER A 325 14.39 20.97 -14.62
N LYS A 326 14.79 19.69 -14.64
CA LYS A 326 14.16 18.66 -15.45
C LYS A 326 13.76 17.45 -14.62
N SER A 327 12.65 16.85 -14.98
CA SER A 327 12.25 15.54 -14.49
C SER A 327 12.66 14.44 -15.46
N SER A 328 13.19 13.35 -14.93
CA SER A 328 13.60 12.17 -15.70
C SER A 328 12.61 11.04 -15.43
N GLY A 329 11.91 10.61 -16.48
CA GLY A 329 10.89 9.55 -16.38
C GLY A 329 11.48 8.14 -16.41
N VAL A 330 10.99 7.27 -15.54
CA VAL A 330 11.34 5.84 -15.51
C VAL A 330 10.06 5.01 -15.52
N ARG A 331 9.84 4.24 -16.58
CA ARG A 331 8.80 3.21 -16.60
C ARG A 331 9.45 1.87 -16.30
N VAL A 332 8.94 1.21 -15.28
CA VAL A 332 9.42 -0.09 -14.82
C VAL A 332 8.44 -1.16 -15.27
N ASP A 333 8.88 -1.98 -16.22
CA ASP A 333 8.20 -3.22 -16.56
C ASP A 333 8.75 -4.28 -15.61
N PHE A 334 8.01 -4.55 -14.56
CA PHE A 334 8.46 -5.36 -13.46
C PHE A 334 8.10 -6.82 -13.74
N GLU A 335 9.11 -7.64 -13.91
CA GLU A 335 8.95 -9.03 -14.32
C GLU A 335 8.80 -9.94 -13.10
N PRO A 336 7.63 -10.61 -12.94
CA PRO A 336 7.49 -11.61 -11.89
C PRO A 336 8.39 -12.79 -12.18
N ILE A 337 8.95 -13.36 -11.12
CA ILE A 337 9.75 -14.59 -11.23
C ILE A 337 8.84 -15.70 -11.74
N GLN A 338 9.19 -16.31 -12.84
CA GLN A 338 8.46 -17.44 -13.41
C GLN A 338 9.03 -18.72 -12.84
N TYR A 339 8.23 -19.41 -12.03
CA TYR A 339 8.64 -20.71 -11.51
C TYR A 339 8.14 -21.82 -12.41
N ILE A 340 9.06 -22.73 -12.76
CA ILE A 340 8.69 -24.02 -13.33
C ILE A 340 8.11 -24.83 -12.17
N LYS A 341 6.88 -25.31 -12.32
CA LYS A 341 6.23 -26.18 -11.33
C LYS A 341 7.17 -27.32 -11.00
N GLN A 342 7.69 -27.33 -9.77
CA GLN A 342 8.46 -28.44 -9.25
C GLN A 342 7.50 -29.45 -8.62
N ASN A 343 7.78 -30.73 -8.81
CA ASN A 343 7.07 -31.79 -8.14
C ASN A 343 7.67 -31.94 -6.74
N ILE A 344 6.98 -31.46 -5.72
CA ILE A 344 7.42 -31.62 -4.32
C ILE A 344 7.05 -33.03 -3.90
N GLU A 345 8.01 -33.95 -3.95
CA GLU A 345 7.80 -35.37 -3.63
C GLU A 345 8.14 -35.69 -2.16
N SER A 346 8.96 -34.86 -1.52
CA SER A 346 9.35 -35.02 -0.12
C SER A 346 9.69 -33.67 0.50
N MET A 347 9.60 -33.60 1.81
CA MET A 347 10.13 -32.51 2.62
C MET A 347 11.03 -33.12 3.69
N ASP A 348 12.23 -32.58 3.84
CA ASP A 348 13.18 -33.02 4.84
C ASP A 348 12.95 -32.28 6.15
N GLU A 349 12.95 -33.03 7.25
CA GLU A 349 13.01 -32.44 8.58
C GLU A 349 14.46 -31.96 8.82
N VAL A 350 14.65 -30.64 8.85
CA VAL A 350 15.96 -30.04 9.08
C VAL A 350 16.33 -30.07 10.56
N TRP A 351 15.33 -29.87 11.43
CA TRP A 351 15.49 -29.93 12.89
C TRP A 351 14.12 -30.05 13.58
N ASN A 352 14.14 -30.46 14.84
CA ASN A 352 12.96 -30.45 15.69
C ASN A 352 13.24 -29.76 17.02
N PHE A 353 12.18 -29.27 17.65
CA PHE A 353 12.23 -28.65 18.97
C PHE A 353 11.45 -29.50 19.96
N THR A 354 12.13 -29.97 20.98
CA THR A 354 11.48 -30.62 22.11
C THR A 354 11.20 -29.58 23.19
N GLY A 355 9.93 -29.24 23.32
CA GLY A 355 9.48 -28.27 24.33
C GLY A 355 9.54 -28.78 25.76
N ASN A 356 9.10 -27.95 26.68
CA ASN A 356 8.95 -28.31 28.06
C ASN A 356 7.82 -29.33 28.22
N ASN A 357 8.10 -30.52 28.76
CA ASN A 357 7.13 -31.61 28.96
C ASN A 357 5.92 -31.23 29.83
N SER A 358 5.95 -30.10 30.52
CA SER A 358 4.84 -29.59 31.34
C SER A 358 3.92 -28.65 30.58
N ASN A 359 4.28 -28.25 29.37
CA ASN A 359 3.57 -27.28 28.52
C ASN A 359 3.33 -27.88 27.12
N MET A 360 2.46 -27.22 26.35
CA MET A 360 2.13 -27.59 24.98
C MET A 360 2.49 -26.45 24.03
N VAL A 361 3.09 -26.77 22.89
CA VAL A 361 3.33 -25.77 21.83
C VAL A 361 1.98 -25.32 21.29
N ARG A 362 1.73 -24.01 21.28
CA ARG A 362 0.48 -23.40 20.86
C ARG A 362 0.63 -22.54 19.62
N SER A 363 1.73 -21.85 19.48
CA SER A 363 1.92 -20.90 18.39
C SER A 363 3.38 -20.70 18.10
N ILE A 364 3.70 -20.48 16.84
CA ILE A 364 4.99 -20.04 16.37
C ILE A 364 4.85 -18.71 15.62
N ALA A 365 5.88 -17.87 15.72
CA ALA A 365 6.00 -16.66 14.93
C ALA A 365 7.45 -16.47 14.51
N LYS A 366 7.70 -15.97 13.29
CA LYS A 366 9.03 -15.77 12.74
C LYS A 366 9.35 -14.30 12.58
N ASN A 367 10.58 -13.92 12.86
CA ASN A 367 11.12 -12.59 12.56
C ASN A 367 12.59 -12.73 12.14
N GLY A 368 12.84 -12.66 10.84
CA GLY A 368 14.17 -12.87 10.27
C GLY A 368 14.72 -14.27 10.59
N ASP A 369 15.86 -14.31 11.25
CA ASP A 369 16.54 -15.53 11.66
C ASP A 369 16.05 -16.15 13.00
N LYS A 370 14.94 -15.64 13.53
CA LYS A 370 14.39 -16.07 14.82
C LYS A 370 13.00 -16.63 14.72
N LEU A 371 12.75 -17.69 15.49
CA LEU A 371 11.44 -18.25 15.76
C LEU A 371 11.09 -18.06 17.24
N TYR A 372 9.89 -17.59 17.47
CA TYR A 372 9.29 -17.50 18.82
C TYR A 372 8.32 -18.66 18.96
N VAL A 373 8.56 -19.54 19.91
CA VAL A 373 7.75 -20.74 20.15
C VAL A 373 7.02 -20.58 21.47
N LEU A 374 5.72 -20.32 21.38
CA LEU A 374 4.84 -20.23 22.53
C LEU A 374 4.46 -21.62 23.02
N GLN A 375 4.70 -21.89 24.29
CA GLN A 375 4.25 -23.06 25.00
C GLN A 375 3.31 -22.63 26.13
N CYS A 376 2.10 -23.14 26.15
CA CYS A 376 1.10 -22.81 27.16
C CYS A 376 0.10 -23.96 27.36
N LYS A 377 -0.21 -24.24 28.58
CA LYS A 377 -1.23 -25.20 29.02
C LYS A 377 -2.10 -24.58 30.09
N SER A 378 -3.35 -24.99 30.18
CA SER A 378 -4.26 -24.54 31.24
C SER A 378 -3.65 -24.78 32.62
N GLY A 379 -3.62 -23.74 33.46
CA GLY A 379 -3.06 -23.79 34.80
C GLY A 379 -1.54 -23.84 34.89
N VAL A 380 -0.81 -23.67 33.79
CA VAL A 380 0.66 -23.62 33.74
C VAL A 380 1.07 -22.26 33.16
N ALA A 381 2.09 -21.63 33.76
CA ALA A 381 2.64 -20.38 33.27
C ALA A 381 3.13 -20.54 31.80
N PRO A 382 2.83 -19.62 30.91
CA PRO A 382 3.31 -19.69 29.52
C PRO A 382 4.84 -19.54 29.47
N GLU A 383 5.44 -20.12 28.44
CA GLU A 383 6.84 -19.91 28.10
C GLU A 383 6.93 -19.58 26.61
N ILE A 384 7.75 -18.59 26.25
CA ILE A 384 8.02 -18.26 24.83
C ILE A 384 9.51 -18.41 24.60
N ALA A 385 9.92 -19.53 24.00
CA ALA A 385 11.30 -19.78 23.64
C ALA A 385 11.66 -18.97 22.39
N ILE A 386 12.87 -18.41 22.37
CA ILE A 386 13.47 -17.79 21.19
C ILE A 386 14.49 -18.78 20.63
N LEU A 387 14.28 -19.21 19.39
CA LEU A 387 15.15 -20.13 18.68
C LEU A 387 15.77 -19.45 17.47
N ASN A 388 16.97 -19.89 17.07
CA ASN A 388 17.47 -19.57 15.74
C ASN A 388 16.71 -20.40 14.71
N ALA A 389 16.13 -19.74 13.68
CA ALA A 389 15.25 -20.36 12.71
C ALA A 389 15.95 -21.43 11.82
N PHE A 390 17.26 -21.34 11.66
CA PHE A 390 18.04 -22.25 10.80
C PHE A 390 18.64 -23.41 11.57
N THR A 391 18.96 -23.25 12.85
CA THR A 391 19.70 -24.23 13.65
C THR A 391 18.89 -24.83 14.79
N CYS A 392 17.68 -24.31 15.07
CA CYS A 392 16.88 -24.62 16.25
C CYS A 392 17.56 -24.32 17.59
N ALA A 393 18.73 -23.72 17.58
CA ALA A 393 19.41 -23.41 18.84
C ALA A 393 18.61 -22.41 19.66
N LYS A 394 18.29 -22.75 20.91
CA LYS A 394 17.62 -21.83 21.83
C LYS A 394 18.58 -20.69 22.18
N VAL A 395 18.17 -19.45 21.90
CA VAL A 395 18.95 -18.24 22.17
C VAL A 395 18.42 -17.45 23.38
N GLY A 396 17.21 -17.73 23.84
CA GLY A 396 16.63 -17.08 24.99
C GLY A 396 15.15 -17.39 25.20
N ASN A 397 14.51 -16.60 26.04
CA ASN A 397 13.04 -16.58 26.20
C ASN A 397 12.57 -15.13 26.21
N LEU A 398 11.36 -14.89 25.68
CA LEU A 398 10.64 -13.64 25.96
C LEU A 398 10.15 -13.64 27.40
N SER A 399 10.17 -12.48 28.03
CA SER A 399 9.55 -12.29 29.34
C SER A 399 8.04 -12.53 29.28
N VAL A 400 7.48 -13.20 30.25
CA VAL A 400 6.04 -13.39 30.45
C VAL A 400 5.57 -12.72 31.74
N GLU A 401 6.42 -11.89 32.36
CA GLU A 401 6.11 -11.14 33.59
C GLU A 401 4.94 -10.17 33.35
N GLY A 402 3.93 -10.23 34.21
CA GLY A 402 2.74 -9.39 34.12
C GLY A 402 1.63 -9.91 33.19
N ILE A 403 1.80 -11.08 32.57
CA ILE A 403 0.72 -11.75 31.87
C ILE A 403 -0.26 -12.34 32.88
N ASP A 404 -1.56 -12.04 32.71
CA ASP A 404 -2.60 -12.56 33.61
C ASP A 404 -2.80 -14.06 33.39
N ALA A 405 -2.48 -14.83 34.42
CA ALA A 405 -2.61 -16.29 34.39
C ALA A 405 -4.05 -16.78 34.68
N ASN A 406 -5.01 -15.89 34.94
CA ASN A 406 -6.37 -16.27 35.36
C ASN A 406 -7.31 -16.58 34.15
N ALA A 407 -6.82 -16.59 32.93
CA ALA A 407 -7.57 -17.04 31.76
C ALA A 407 -7.46 -18.56 31.59
N SER A 408 -8.39 -19.16 30.86
CA SER A 408 -8.34 -20.59 30.47
C SER A 408 -7.02 -20.96 29.82
N LEU A 409 -6.50 -20.08 28.95
CA LEU A 409 -5.11 -20.08 28.50
C LEU A 409 -4.56 -18.66 28.65
N ALA A 410 -3.51 -18.50 29.42
CA ALA A 410 -2.87 -17.20 29.65
C ALA A 410 -2.31 -16.58 28.36
N LEU A 411 -1.81 -17.42 27.46
CA LEU A 411 -1.48 -17.11 26.06
C LEU A 411 -1.86 -18.29 25.19
N SER A 412 -2.47 -18.01 24.05
CA SER A 412 -2.88 -19.01 23.04
C SER A 412 -2.18 -18.85 21.71
N ALA A 413 -1.89 -17.63 21.31
CA ALA A 413 -1.23 -17.35 20.04
C ALA A 413 -0.33 -16.12 20.12
N ILE A 414 0.72 -16.12 19.29
CA ILE A 414 1.63 -14.99 19.08
C ILE A 414 1.81 -14.75 17.59
N LYS A 415 2.02 -13.50 17.20
CA LYS A 415 2.33 -13.08 15.82
C LYS A 415 3.42 -12.01 15.87
N VAL A 416 4.23 -11.96 14.83
CA VAL A 416 5.09 -10.82 14.53
C VAL A 416 4.34 -9.93 13.55
N ILE A 417 4.24 -8.66 13.85
CA ILE A 417 3.56 -7.66 13.02
C ILE A 417 4.59 -6.69 12.43
N GLU A 418 4.12 -5.78 11.59
CA GLU A 418 4.94 -4.73 10.98
C GLU A 418 5.86 -4.04 12.01
N GLY A 419 7.12 -3.85 11.66
CA GLY A 419 8.15 -3.29 12.54
C GLY A 419 8.78 -4.29 13.51
N GLY A 420 8.53 -5.59 13.37
CA GLY A 420 9.12 -6.65 14.20
C GLY A 420 8.55 -6.72 15.63
N ILE A 421 7.45 -6.04 15.89
CA ILE A 421 6.75 -6.08 17.16
C ILE A 421 6.05 -7.43 17.33
N ILE A 422 6.22 -8.06 18.49
CA ILE A 422 5.52 -9.30 18.82
C ILE A 422 4.21 -8.94 19.52
N VAL A 423 3.11 -9.55 19.08
CA VAL A 423 1.80 -9.43 19.71
C VAL A 423 1.31 -10.82 20.12
N GLY A 424 0.75 -10.93 21.32
CA GLY A 424 0.18 -12.16 21.83
C GLY A 424 -1.21 -11.95 22.39
N THR A 425 -2.05 -13.00 22.33
CA THR A 425 -3.41 -13.03 22.86
C THR A 425 -3.59 -14.22 23.80
N ASN A 426 -4.47 -14.06 24.78
CA ASN A 426 -5.01 -15.19 25.53
C ASN A 426 -6.17 -15.84 24.78
N ALA A 427 -6.56 -17.07 25.14
CA ALA A 427 -7.84 -17.64 24.74
C ALA A 427 -8.82 -17.55 25.90
N VAL A 428 -10.07 -17.24 25.57
CA VAL A 428 -11.13 -17.01 26.56
C VAL A 428 -12.36 -17.86 26.26
N LYS A 429 -12.90 -18.43 27.32
CA LYS A 429 -14.27 -18.97 27.35
C LYS A 429 -15.25 -17.86 27.67
N ALA A 430 -16.53 -18.15 27.44
CA ALA A 430 -17.59 -17.24 27.86
C ALA A 430 -17.46 -16.93 29.35
N GLY A 431 -17.44 -15.66 29.70
CA GLY A 431 -17.25 -15.17 31.07
C GLY A 431 -15.83 -14.69 31.41
N GLU A 432 -14.85 -14.93 30.56
CA GLU A 432 -13.46 -14.49 30.74
C GLU A 432 -13.15 -13.19 29.98
N THR A 433 -12.05 -12.56 30.33
CA THR A 433 -11.60 -11.29 29.73
C THR A 433 -10.55 -11.55 28.64
N LEU A 434 -10.83 -11.11 27.41
CA LEU A 434 -9.85 -11.13 26.31
C LEU A 434 -8.78 -10.09 26.55
N ARG A 435 -7.51 -10.46 26.37
CA ARG A 435 -6.36 -9.56 26.50
C ARG A 435 -5.38 -9.73 25.35
N LEU A 436 -4.79 -8.60 24.95
CA LEU A 436 -3.66 -8.58 24.03
C LEU A 436 -2.46 -7.92 24.70
N TYR A 437 -1.31 -8.49 24.43
CA TYR A 437 -0.01 -8.05 24.93
C TYR A 437 0.92 -7.77 23.75
N LYS A 438 1.87 -6.84 23.94
CA LYS A 438 2.96 -6.60 22.99
C LYS A 438 4.32 -6.68 23.65
N TRP A 439 5.32 -7.07 22.87
CA TRP A 439 6.75 -6.97 23.17
C TRP A 439 7.40 -6.08 22.12
N GLU A 440 8.01 -4.98 22.54
CA GLU A 440 8.69 -4.06 21.62
C GLU A 440 10.11 -4.54 21.23
N SER A 441 10.64 -5.50 21.96
CA SER A 441 11.91 -6.16 21.72
C SER A 441 11.97 -7.49 22.45
N GLU A 442 12.97 -8.31 22.12
CA GLU A 442 13.20 -9.61 22.77
C GLU A 442 13.53 -9.53 24.27
N THR A 443 13.99 -8.38 24.73
CA THR A 443 14.35 -8.15 26.13
C THR A 443 13.27 -7.37 26.90
N ALA A 444 12.20 -6.95 26.21
CA ALA A 444 11.13 -6.20 26.83
C ALA A 444 10.21 -7.10 27.66
N THR A 445 9.67 -6.57 28.76
CA THR A 445 8.50 -7.15 29.42
C THR A 445 7.25 -6.86 28.58
N PRO A 446 6.27 -7.81 28.54
CA PRO A 446 5.05 -7.58 27.79
C PRO A 446 4.23 -6.44 28.39
N VAL A 447 3.64 -5.65 27.51
CA VAL A 447 2.71 -4.58 27.88
C VAL A 447 1.32 -4.98 27.40
N GLN A 448 0.33 -4.98 28.31
CA GLN A 448 -1.07 -5.14 27.91
C GLN A 448 -1.52 -3.93 27.09
N ILE A 449 -1.93 -4.16 25.85
CA ILE A 449 -2.33 -3.11 24.92
C ILE A 449 -3.84 -3.04 24.72
N TYR A 450 -4.56 -4.10 25.08
CA TYR A 450 -6.02 -4.15 24.98
C TYR A 450 -6.60 -5.11 26.01
N GLU A 451 -7.83 -4.79 26.44
CA GLU A 451 -8.64 -5.63 27.31
C GLU A 451 -10.11 -5.50 26.93
N ASP A 452 -10.81 -6.61 26.82
CA ASP A 452 -12.25 -6.66 26.62
C ASP A 452 -12.90 -7.65 27.61
N ALA A 453 -13.52 -7.11 28.64
CA ALA A 453 -14.33 -7.84 29.60
C ALA A 453 -15.84 -7.82 29.24
N THR A 454 -16.25 -7.06 28.24
CA THR A 454 -17.66 -6.79 27.92
C THR A 454 -18.28 -7.83 27.00
N HIS A 455 -17.47 -8.55 26.23
CA HIS A 455 -17.91 -9.62 25.32
C HIS A 455 -17.80 -11.01 25.93
N ALA A 456 -17.92 -11.08 27.25
CA ALA A 456 -17.78 -12.30 28.06
C ALA A 456 -18.76 -13.45 27.71
N SER A 457 -19.75 -13.23 26.84
CA SER A 457 -20.65 -14.29 26.36
C SER A 457 -20.11 -15.07 25.16
N ILE A 458 -18.92 -14.72 24.67
CA ILE A 458 -18.34 -15.28 23.44
C ILE A 458 -16.98 -15.89 23.77
N SER A 459 -16.76 -17.13 23.37
CA SER A 459 -15.43 -17.75 23.42
C SER A 459 -14.63 -17.35 22.21
N LEU A 460 -13.44 -16.76 22.42
CA LEU A 460 -12.57 -16.23 21.38
C LEU A 460 -11.11 -16.60 21.64
N GLY A 461 -10.27 -16.45 20.64
CA GLY A 461 -8.84 -16.31 20.83
C GLY A 461 -8.01 -17.58 20.81
N GLY A 462 -8.52 -18.68 20.28
CA GLY A 462 -7.67 -19.85 20.01
C GLY A 462 -6.50 -19.50 19.10
N ASN A 463 -6.78 -18.69 18.08
CA ASN A 463 -5.80 -18.07 17.19
C ASN A 463 -6.32 -16.68 16.77
N PHE A 464 -5.47 -15.86 16.16
CA PHE A 464 -5.84 -14.54 15.64
C PHE A 464 -5.06 -14.20 14.36
N ALA A 465 -5.64 -13.35 13.54
CA ALA A 465 -4.92 -12.68 12.47
C ALA A 465 -4.78 -11.18 12.80
N PHE A 466 -3.65 -10.60 12.44
CA PHE A 466 -3.38 -9.18 12.64
C PHE A 466 -3.25 -8.49 11.27
N GLU A 467 -3.98 -7.40 11.11
CA GLU A 467 -3.97 -6.58 9.91
C GLU A 467 -3.31 -5.23 10.19
N GLY A 468 -2.37 -4.82 9.35
CA GLY A 468 -1.66 -3.55 9.50
C GLY A 468 -0.75 -3.51 10.71
N ASN A 469 -0.79 -2.41 11.46
CA ASN A 469 0.06 -2.18 12.62
C ASN A 469 -0.70 -1.58 13.81
N LEU A 470 -0.02 -1.37 14.94
CA LEU A 470 -0.63 -0.84 16.16
C LEU A 470 -1.14 0.61 16.06
N ASN A 471 -0.86 1.31 14.97
CA ASN A 471 -1.42 2.64 14.72
C ASN A 471 -2.68 2.60 13.85
N LYS A 472 -2.71 1.69 12.86
CA LYS A 472 -3.83 1.55 11.90
C LYS A 472 -3.93 0.09 11.46
N GLY A 473 -5.11 -0.51 11.62
CA GLY A 473 -5.36 -1.90 11.26
C GLY A 473 -6.39 -2.54 12.18
N GLY A 474 -6.13 -3.77 12.60
CA GLY A 474 -6.99 -4.46 13.55
C GLY A 474 -6.65 -5.92 13.79
N VAL A 475 -7.41 -6.53 14.67
CA VAL A 475 -7.24 -7.91 15.08
C VAL A 475 -8.51 -8.69 14.78
N TRP A 476 -8.34 -9.81 14.11
CA TRP A 476 -9.41 -10.72 13.69
C TRP A 476 -9.41 -11.99 14.51
N TYR A 477 -10.57 -12.37 14.99
CA TYR A 477 -10.82 -13.65 15.68
C TYR A 477 -12.01 -14.35 15.06
N THR A 478 -12.12 -15.66 15.32
CA THR A 478 -13.37 -16.40 15.15
C THR A 478 -13.96 -16.74 16.52
N ASN A 479 -15.26 -16.94 16.61
CA ASN A 479 -15.90 -17.56 17.76
C ASN A 479 -15.72 -19.09 17.75
N ALA A 480 -16.05 -19.75 18.85
CA ALA A 480 -15.77 -21.17 19.07
C ALA A 480 -16.39 -22.11 18.04
N ASP A 481 -17.60 -21.82 17.53
CA ASP A 481 -18.30 -22.60 16.49
C ASP A 481 -17.97 -22.17 15.06
N ALA A 482 -17.04 -21.21 14.89
CA ALA A 482 -16.67 -20.62 13.62
C ALA A 482 -17.90 -20.23 12.76
N SER A 483 -18.81 -19.47 13.36
CA SER A 483 -19.99 -18.91 12.67
C SER A 483 -19.82 -17.43 12.30
N ALA A 484 -18.85 -16.75 12.90
CA ALA A 484 -18.58 -15.33 12.66
C ALA A 484 -17.12 -14.94 12.89
N LEU A 485 -16.74 -13.87 12.22
CA LEU A 485 -15.52 -13.10 12.51
C LEU A 485 -15.82 -12.02 13.55
N TYR A 486 -14.85 -11.72 14.36
CA TYR A 486 -14.86 -10.61 15.32
C TYR A 486 -13.65 -9.71 15.05
N TYR A 487 -13.92 -8.50 14.59
CA TYR A 487 -12.89 -7.53 14.21
C TYR A 487 -12.75 -6.41 15.22
N TYR A 488 -11.60 -6.33 15.86
CA TYR A 488 -11.20 -5.25 16.76
C TYR A 488 -10.37 -4.22 15.98
N LYS A 489 -11.02 -3.18 15.49
CA LYS A 489 -10.38 -2.13 14.69
C LYS A 489 -9.40 -1.30 15.53
N ILE A 490 -8.25 -0.99 14.95
CA ILE A 490 -7.26 -0.05 15.50
C ILE A 490 -7.23 1.20 14.62
N ASN A 491 -7.37 2.36 15.24
CA ASN A 491 -7.25 3.64 14.56
C ASN A 491 -6.50 4.64 15.43
N ARG A 492 -5.44 5.24 14.90
CA ARG A 492 -4.56 6.17 15.62
C ARG A 492 -4.07 5.62 16.96
N GLY A 493 -3.65 4.37 16.97
CA GLY A 493 -3.14 3.68 18.15
C GLY A 493 -4.19 3.30 19.18
N LYS A 494 -5.48 3.40 18.86
CA LYS A 494 -6.58 3.07 19.80
C LYS A 494 -7.43 1.95 19.23
N PHE A 495 -7.66 0.93 20.04
CA PHE A 495 -8.63 -0.12 19.76
C PHE A 495 -10.07 0.42 19.86
N ALA A 496 -10.95 -0.13 19.03
CA ALA A 496 -12.39 0.06 19.20
C ALA A 496 -12.83 -0.51 20.56
N SER A 497 -13.81 0.11 21.18
CA SER A 497 -14.35 -0.34 22.47
C SER A 497 -15.12 -1.66 22.41
N ALA A 498 -15.50 -2.08 21.21
CA ALA A 498 -16.21 -3.33 20.92
C ALA A 498 -15.78 -3.87 19.56
N PRO A 499 -15.77 -5.21 19.35
CA PRO A 499 -15.54 -5.77 18.04
C PRO A 499 -16.76 -5.57 17.13
N THR A 500 -16.52 -5.58 15.83
CA THR A 500 -17.56 -5.75 14.83
C THR A 500 -17.75 -7.25 14.60
N ALA A 501 -18.93 -7.77 14.86
CA ALA A 501 -19.28 -9.16 14.55
C ALA A 501 -19.73 -9.25 13.10
N ILE A 502 -19.14 -10.17 12.34
CA ILE A 502 -19.37 -10.36 10.90
C ILE A 502 -19.70 -11.83 10.67
N PRO A 503 -20.98 -12.19 10.51
CA PRO A 503 -21.38 -13.58 10.26
C PRO A 503 -20.81 -14.12 8.96
N PHE A 504 -20.40 -15.39 8.97
CA PHE A 504 -20.03 -16.08 7.73
C PHE A 504 -21.27 -16.35 6.88
N LYS A 505 -21.13 -16.16 5.58
CA LYS A 505 -22.20 -16.36 4.59
C LYS A 505 -21.65 -16.92 3.27
N ASP A 506 -22.46 -17.65 2.55
CA ASP A 506 -22.14 -18.05 1.18
C ASP A 506 -22.31 -16.85 0.20
N ALA A 507 -22.01 -17.07 -1.08
CA ALA A 507 -22.16 -16.06 -2.12
C ALA A 507 -23.61 -15.58 -2.33
N ASN A 508 -24.60 -16.32 -1.83
CA ASN A 508 -26.01 -15.97 -1.89
C ASN A 508 -26.50 -15.26 -0.61
N GLY A 509 -25.61 -15.07 0.37
CA GLY A 509 -25.94 -14.45 1.66
C GLY A 509 -26.49 -15.43 2.70
N THR A 510 -26.47 -16.75 2.46
CA THR A 510 -26.90 -17.76 3.43
C THR A 510 -25.86 -17.90 4.53
N ALA A 511 -26.27 -17.86 5.78
CA ALA A 511 -25.38 -18.02 6.92
C ALA A 511 -24.65 -19.37 6.91
N LEU A 512 -23.38 -19.34 7.27
CA LEU A 512 -22.53 -20.53 7.38
C LEU A 512 -22.01 -20.68 8.81
N THR A 513 -21.92 -21.94 9.25
CA THR A 513 -21.19 -22.34 10.46
C THR A 513 -20.20 -23.41 10.04
N LEU A 514 -18.91 -23.19 10.32
CA LEU A 514 -17.85 -24.06 9.81
C LEU A 514 -17.60 -25.26 10.73
N GLY A 515 -18.04 -25.16 11.96
CA GLY A 515 -17.80 -26.16 13.00
C GLY A 515 -16.70 -25.73 13.95
N GLY A 516 -16.70 -26.31 15.14
CA GLY A 516 -15.75 -26.05 16.23
C GLY A 516 -16.13 -26.88 17.43
N GLU A 517 -15.34 -26.85 18.49
CA GLU A 517 -15.67 -27.51 19.74
C GLU A 517 -16.61 -26.63 20.58
N ALA A 518 -17.73 -27.20 21.01
CA ALA A 518 -18.81 -26.48 21.70
C ALA A 518 -18.38 -25.87 23.05
N ASP A 519 -17.35 -26.40 23.69
CA ASP A 519 -16.72 -25.91 24.93
C ASP A 519 -15.29 -25.37 24.68
N GLY A 520 -14.97 -25.18 23.40
CA GLY A 520 -13.63 -24.93 22.91
C GLY A 520 -13.06 -23.55 23.24
N LEU A 521 -11.79 -23.55 23.44
CA LEU A 521 -10.93 -22.38 23.47
C LEU A 521 -10.63 -21.95 22.01
N GLY A 522 -11.68 -21.82 21.17
CA GLY A 522 -11.57 -21.35 19.81
C GLY A 522 -10.70 -22.22 18.90
N ALA A 523 -11.23 -23.35 18.47
CA ALA A 523 -10.48 -24.32 17.68
C ALA A 523 -10.26 -23.94 16.22
N ALA A 524 -10.74 -22.78 15.76
CA ALA A 524 -10.53 -22.36 14.37
C ALA A 524 -9.23 -21.58 14.22
N GLY A 525 -8.36 -22.06 13.34
CA GLY A 525 -7.22 -21.31 12.83
C GLY A 525 -7.70 -20.14 11.96
N ILE A 526 -7.08 -18.98 12.11
CA ILE A 526 -7.32 -17.82 11.27
C ILE A 526 -6.00 -17.25 10.77
N SER A 527 -5.89 -17.02 9.49
CA SER A 527 -4.77 -16.31 8.89
C SER A 527 -5.25 -15.32 7.84
N ILE A 528 -4.47 -14.30 7.59
CA ILE A 528 -4.69 -13.30 6.55
C ILE A 528 -3.65 -13.52 5.46
N ASN A 529 -4.08 -13.52 4.19
CA ASN A 529 -3.18 -13.66 3.06
C ASN A 529 -2.72 -12.30 2.49
N GLU A 530 -1.90 -12.33 1.46
CA GLU A 530 -1.40 -11.13 0.78
C GLU A 530 -2.51 -10.29 0.14
N ASP A 531 -3.62 -10.91 -0.26
CA ASP A 531 -4.79 -10.22 -0.83
C ASP A 531 -5.70 -9.60 0.25
N ALA A 532 -5.28 -9.70 1.51
CA ALA A 532 -6.03 -9.27 2.70
C ALA A 532 -7.34 -10.05 2.94
N ASP A 533 -7.50 -11.23 2.33
CA ASP A 533 -8.58 -12.16 2.62
C ASP A 533 -8.27 -13.01 3.84
N LEU A 534 -9.30 -13.54 4.47
CA LEU A 534 -9.19 -14.32 5.69
C LEU A 534 -9.39 -15.80 5.41
N TRP A 535 -8.39 -16.58 5.74
CA TRP A 535 -8.50 -18.03 5.77
C TRP A 535 -8.95 -18.52 7.13
N ILE A 536 -9.89 -19.42 7.12
CA ILE A 536 -10.45 -20.08 8.32
C ILE A 536 -10.30 -21.59 8.16
N ASP A 537 -9.59 -22.19 9.09
CA ASP A 537 -9.44 -23.64 9.21
C ASP A 537 -10.14 -24.09 10.49
N ALA A 538 -11.32 -24.65 10.35
CA ALA A 538 -12.19 -25.00 11.48
C ALA A 538 -12.34 -26.52 11.58
N GLN A 539 -12.40 -27.01 12.81
CA GLN A 539 -12.61 -28.42 13.09
C GLN A 539 -13.91 -28.93 12.42
N GLY A 540 -13.80 -29.96 11.62
CA GLY A 540 -14.92 -30.59 10.90
C GLY A 540 -15.15 -30.03 9.49
N SER A 541 -14.36 -29.10 9.02
CA SER A 541 -14.46 -28.58 7.65
C SER A 541 -13.08 -28.42 7.02
N ALA A 542 -13.01 -28.47 5.68
CA ALA A 542 -11.82 -28.08 4.96
C ALA A 542 -11.59 -26.55 5.07
N PRO A 543 -10.36 -26.06 4.93
CA PRO A 543 -10.05 -24.63 4.94
C PRO A 543 -10.93 -23.84 3.97
N LYS A 544 -11.38 -22.68 4.39
CA LYS A 544 -12.20 -21.76 3.59
C LYS A 544 -11.63 -20.34 3.64
N LYS A 545 -11.69 -19.67 2.50
CA LYS A 545 -11.29 -18.27 2.37
C LYS A 545 -12.52 -17.37 2.30
N PHE A 546 -12.49 -16.30 3.08
CA PHE A 546 -13.55 -15.32 3.19
C PHE A 546 -13.03 -13.93 2.92
N SER A 547 -13.85 -13.09 2.30
CA SER A 547 -13.64 -11.65 2.32
C SER A 547 -13.90 -11.09 3.73
N LYS A 548 -13.44 -9.88 4.00
CA LYS A 548 -13.59 -9.21 5.30
C LYS A 548 -15.05 -8.94 5.70
N ASP A 549 -16.00 -9.00 4.77
CA ASP A 549 -17.44 -8.89 5.04
C ASP A 549 -18.09 -10.24 5.36
N GLY A 550 -17.29 -11.30 5.51
CA GLY A 550 -17.74 -12.66 5.84
C GLY A 550 -18.25 -13.47 4.67
N THR A 551 -18.11 -12.99 3.43
CA THR A 551 -18.57 -13.73 2.24
C THR A 551 -17.55 -14.80 1.85
N LEU A 552 -18.02 -16.03 1.65
CA LEU A 552 -17.20 -17.16 1.19
C LEU A 552 -16.68 -16.90 -0.22
N LEU A 553 -15.37 -16.90 -0.38
CA LEU A 553 -14.65 -16.76 -1.65
C LEU A 553 -14.23 -18.12 -2.21
N VAL A 554 -13.69 -18.99 -1.33
CA VAL A 554 -13.14 -20.28 -1.68
C VAL A 554 -13.46 -21.30 -0.61
N ALA A 555 -13.83 -22.51 -1.02
CA ALA A 555 -13.85 -23.69 -0.16
C ALA A 555 -12.87 -24.72 -0.73
N MET A 556 -11.85 -25.10 0.04
CA MET A 556 -10.93 -26.16 -0.36
C MET A 556 -11.65 -27.50 -0.41
N ASN A 557 -11.13 -28.41 -1.24
CA ASN A 557 -11.68 -29.74 -1.33
C ASN A 557 -11.19 -30.60 -0.14
N GLU A 558 -12.13 -31.19 0.61
CA GLU A 558 -11.82 -32.05 1.75
C GLU A 558 -10.90 -33.24 1.39
N SER A 559 -10.97 -33.73 0.15
CA SER A 559 -10.09 -34.82 -0.30
C SER A 559 -8.64 -34.35 -0.48
N ALA A 560 -8.41 -33.05 -0.69
CA ALA A 560 -7.07 -32.48 -0.84
C ALA A 560 -6.47 -32.08 0.50
N THR A 561 -7.21 -31.46 1.39
CA THR A 561 -6.70 -30.89 2.66
C THR A 561 -7.08 -31.72 3.88
N GLY A 562 -8.07 -32.62 3.77
CA GLY A 562 -8.72 -33.21 4.94
C GLY A 562 -9.70 -32.20 5.60
N LYS A 563 -10.18 -32.55 6.75
CA LYS A 563 -11.03 -31.72 7.61
C LYS A 563 -10.60 -31.85 9.07
N ALA A 564 -10.97 -30.91 9.89
CA ALA A 564 -10.58 -30.80 11.29
C ALA A 564 -9.19 -30.19 11.53
N GLY A 565 -8.75 -29.31 10.65
CA GLY A 565 -7.57 -28.51 10.88
C GLY A 565 -7.76 -27.41 11.92
N THR A 566 -6.68 -26.93 12.44
CA THR A 566 -6.66 -25.86 13.43
C THR A 566 -5.69 -24.75 13.05
N SER A 567 -4.94 -24.93 11.96
CA SER A 567 -4.04 -23.93 11.42
C SER A 567 -3.79 -24.14 9.95
N MET A 568 -3.68 -23.06 9.24
CA MET A 568 -3.30 -23.04 7.83
C MET A 568 -2.53 -21.79 7.48
N CYS A 569 -1.78 -21.88 6.40
CA CYS A 569 -1.04 -20.79 5.81
C CYS A 569 -1.16 -20.86 4.29
N GLU A 570 -1.38 -19.72 3.64
CA GLU A 570 -1.19 -19.56 2.20
C GLU A 570 0.14 -18.84 2.00
N THR A 571 0.97 -19.34 1.11
CA THR A 571 2.19 -18.68 0.69
C THR A 571 2.23 -18.58 -0.82
N ALA A 572 2.81 -17.52 -1.32
CA ALA A 572 2.95 -17.28 -2.75
C ALA A 572 4.36 -16.86 -3.09
N TYR A 573 4.81 -17.22 -4.29
CA TYR A 573 6.03 -16.72 -4.87
C TYR A 573 5.86 -16.60 -6.40
N GLY A 574 5.91 -15.38 -6.92
CA GLY A 574 5.50 -15.12 -8.29
C GLY A 574 4.02 -15.50 -8.49
N LYS A 575 3.76 -16.31 -9.51
CA LYS A 575 2.40 -16.81 -9.78
C LYS A 575 2.06 -18.12 -9.05
N MET A 576 3.02 -18.71 -8.35
CA MET A 576 2.80 -19.97 -7.64
C MET A 576 2.23 -19.70 -6.25
N LYS A 577 1.18 -20.45 -5.90
CA LYS A 577 0.51 -20.37 -4.61
C LYS A 577 0.36 -21.75 -4.02
N TYR A 578 0.68 -21.86 -2.74
CA TYR A 578 0.51 -23.09 -1.98
C TYR A 578 -0.32 -22.83 -0.73
N VAL A 579 -1.16 -23.77 -0.40
CA VAL A 579 -1.84 -23.86 0.89
C VAL A 579 -1.26 -25.01 1.67
N ILE A 580 -0.85 -24.71 2.90
CA ILE A 580 -0.39 -25.69 3.87
C ILE A 580 -1.41 -25.67 5.02
N ALA A 581 -1.98 -26.83 5.34
CA ALA A 581 -2.97 -26.94 6.38
C ALA A 581 -2.70 -28.15 7.29
N THR A 582 -2.82 -27.95 8.60
CA THR A 582 -2.96 -29.08 9.51
C THR A 582 -4.33 -29.73 9.25
N ALA A 583 -4.37 -31.00 9.00
CA ALA A 583 -5.63 -31.64 8.67
C ALA A 583 -5.72 -33.02 9.30
N TYR A 584 -6.91 -33.36 9.77
CA TYR A 584 -7.23 -34.72 10.15
C TYR A 584 -7.75 -35.47 8.94
N LYS A 585 -7.00 -36.45 8.49
CA LYS A 585 -7.38 -37.36 7.41
C LYS A 585 -7.21 -38.78 7.89
N GLU A 586 -8.01 -39.74 7.37
CA GLU A 586 -7.85 -41.17 7.67
C GLU A 586 -6.41 -41.61 7.38
N GLY A 587 -5.73 -42.18 8.36
CA GLY A 587 -4.29 -42.50 8.31
C GLY A 587 -3.37 -41.42 8.86
N TYR A 588 -3.90 -40.28 9.35
CA TYR A 588 -3.14 -39.22 9.99
C TYR A 588 -2.54 -39.69 11.31
N THR A 589 -1.28 -39.44 11.50
CA THR A 589 -0.51 -39.82 12.72
C THR A 589 0.08 -38.59 13.38
N GLY A 590 -0.70 -37.62 13.77
CA GLY A 590 -0.28 -36.43 14.51
C GLY A 590 1.00 -35.70 13.98
N GLY A 591 0.98 -34.38 13.99
CA GLY A 591 2.13 -33.59 13.53
C GLY A 591 2.34 -33.53 12.01
N GLN A 592 1.37 -34.02 11.23
CA GLN A 592 1.41 -33.93 9.76
C GLN A 592 0.61 -32.72 9.27
N PHE A 593 0.98 -32.21 8.11
CA PHE A 593 0.22 -31.19 7.38
C PHE A 593 0.08 -31.60 5.91
N THR A 594 -0.90 -31.04 5.24
CA THR A 594 -1.10 -31.20 3.80
C THR A 594 -0.54 -29.99 3.05
N LEU A 595 0.11 -30.27 1.91
CA LEU A 595 0.60 -29.25 0.98
C LEU A 595 -0.20 -29.36 -0.31
N VAL A 596 -0.87 -28.26 -0.68
CA VAL A 596 -1.71 -28.19 -1.87
C VAL A 596 -1.25 -27.04 -2.77
N ASP A 597 -0.92 -27.37 -4.02
CA ASP A 597 -0.68 -26.37 -5.05
C ASP A 597 -2.01 -25.77 -5.52
N VAL A 598 -2.21 -24.49 -5.25
CA VAL A 598 -3.44 -23.75 -5.61
C VAL A 598 -3.19 -22.69 -6.67
N THR A 599 -2.05 -22.72 -7.34
CA THR A 599 -1.62 -21.73 -8.35
C THR A 599 -2.72 -21.46 -9.39
N ASN A 600 -3.39 -22.51 -9.87
CA ASN A 600 -4.40 -22.38 -10.91
C ASN A 600 -5.82 -22.60 -10.41
N ASN A 601 -6.01 -23.26 -9.28
CA ASN A 601 -7.35 -23.61 -8.79
C ASN A 601 -7.30 -24.06 -7.32
N TYR A 602 -7.99 -23.35 -6.46
CA TYR A 602 -8.14 -23.69 -5.04
C TYR A 602 -9.01 -24.94 -4.79
N THR A 603 -9.85 -25.33 -5.73
CA THR A 603 -10.83 -26.41 -5.55
C THR A 603 -10.40 -27.73 -6.16
N SER A 604 -9.25 -27.79 -6.82
CA SER A 604 -8.76 -29.01 -7.49
C SER A 604 -8.19 -29.99 -6.47
N ALA A 605 -8.75 -31.20 -6.46
CA ALA A 605 -8.23 -32.31 -5.67
C ALA A 605 -6.93 -32.94 -6.24
N THR A 606 -6.56 -32.57 -7.46
CA THR A 606 -5.43 -33.18 -8.18
C THR A 606 -4.09 -32.51 -7.88
N THR A 607 -4.09 -31.44 -7.11
CA THR A 607 -2.91 -30.63 -6.82
C THR A 607 -2.31 -30.86 -5.44
N ASN A 608 -2.80 -31.87 -4.70
CA ASN A 608 -2.22 -32.24 -3.41
C ASN A 608 -0.87 -32.96 -3.59
N HIS A 609 0.17 -32.40 -3.00
CA HIS A 609 1.50 -32.99 -2.98
C HIS A 609 1.71 -34.05 -1.87
N GLY A 610 0.69 -34.31 -1.06
CA GLY A 610 0.73 -35.32 -0.01
C GLY A 610 0.64 -34.77 1.41
N MET A 611 0.89 -35.64 2.36
CA MET A 611 1.01 -35.32 3.79
C MET A 611 2.49 -35.37 4.19
N PHE A 612 2.94 -34.37 4.91
CA PHE A 612 4.32 -34.23 5.34
C PHE A 612 4.41 -34.06 6.88
N PRO A 613 5.46 -34.58 7.52
CA PRO A 613 6.34 -35.62 6.98
C PRO A 613 5.55 -36.89 6.61
N ALA A 614 6.07 -37.69 5.68
CA ALA A 614 5.38 -38.89 5.19
C ALA A 614 5.04 -39.90 6.31
N GLN A 615 5.82 -39.91 7.37
CA GLN A 615 5.54 -40.62 8.62
C GLN A 615 5.44 -39.58 9.74
N GLY A 616 4.26 -39.42 10.34
CA GLY A 616 4.07 -38.51 11.46
C GLY A 616 4.91 -38.91 12.69
N HIS A 617 5.15 -37.97 13.57
CA HIS A 617 5.96 -38.13 14.79
C HIS A 617 5.22 -38.90 15.92
N GLY A 618 4.47 -39.92 15.59
CA GLY A 618 3.80 -40.82 16.54
C GLY A 618 2.40 -40.37 16.93
N SER A 619 1.68 -41.27 17.58
CA SER A 619 0.36 -40.98 18.11
C SER A 619 0.46 -39.93 19.21
N ASN A 620 0.12 -38.71 18.92
CA ASN A 620 -0.12 -37.75 19.96
C ASN A 620 -1.47 -38.08 20.57
N SER A 621 -1.46 -38.69 21.75
CA SER A 621 -2.68 -38.98 22.50
C SER A 621 -3.34 -37.73 23.10
N ASN A 622 -2.81 -36.57 22.81
CA ASN A 622 -3.31 -35.29 23.26
C ASN A 622 -3.88 -34.52 22.08
N ASP A 623 -5.17 -34.69 21.85
CA ASP A 623 -5.97 -34.03 20.82
C ASP A 623 -6.07 -32.50 20.99
N GLU A 624 -5.43 -31.92 21.99
CA GLU A 624 -5.36 -30.48 22.17
C GLU A 624 -4.28 -29.90 21.25
N GLY A 625 -4.46 -30.04 19.94
CA GLY A 625 -3.50 -29.78 18.90
C GLY A 625 -2.79 -28.44 18.99
N ALA A 626 -1.48 -28.51 18.94
CA ALA A 626 -0.65 -27.39 18.60
C ALA A 626 -0.96 -26.97 17.18
N THR A 627 -1.08 -25.68 16.92
CA THR A 627 -1.85 -25.28 15.79
C THR A 627 -1.44 -23.95 15.27
N SER A 628 -0.16 -23.87 14.92
CA SER A 628 0.35 -22.75 14.18
C SER A 628 1.30 -23.26 13.11
N ILE A 629 1.00 -22.95 11.88
CA ILE A 629 1.88 -23.14 10.75
C ILE A 629 2.38 -21.77 10.34
N HIS A 630 3.67 -21.67 10.11
CA HIS A 630 4.29 -20.59 9.38
C HIS A 630 4.93 -21.18 8.14
N CYS A 631 4.69 -20.60 6.98
CA CYS A 631 5.34 -21.02 5.74
C CYS A 631 5.77 -19.80 4.94
N GLU A 632 6.88 -19.93 4.27
CA GLU A 632 7.36 -18.92 3.35
C GLU A 632 8.11 -19.59 2.20
N LEU A 633 7.99 -19.04 1.01
CA LEU A 633 8.84 -19.33 -0.13
C LEU A 633 9.97 -18.31 -0.12
N THR A 634 11.20 -18.77 0.03
CA THR A 634 12.28 -17.89 0.49
C THR A 634 13.21 -17.39 -0.59
N ASP A 635 13.27 -18.04 -1.76
CA ASP A 635 14.23 -17.61 -2.78
C ASP A 635 13.91 -18.07 -4.21
N GLU A 636 14.82 -17.69 -5.13
CA GLU A 636 14.81 -18.05 -6.55
C GLU A 636 14.90 -19.57 -6.81
N ASN A 637 15.33 -20.35 -5.83
CA ASN A 637 15.48 -21.81 -5.93
C ASN A 637 14.25 -22.56 -5.44
N PHE A 638 13.23 -21.83 -4.97
CA PHE A 638 11.97 -22.44 -4.59
C PHE A 638 12.03 -23.25 -3.29
N ASP A 639 12.75 -22.78 -2.29
CA ASP A 639 12.76 -23.42 -0.98
C ASP A 639 11.48 -23.06 -0.20
N LEU A 640 10.60 -24.04 -0.05
CA LEU A 640 9.43 -23.94 0.81
C LEU A 640 9.82 -24.34 2.24
N ASN A 641 9.85 -23.39 3.14
CA ASN A 641 10.03 -23.62 4.57
C ASN A 641 8.67 -23.63 5.29
N VAL A 642 8.40 -24.67 6.06
CA VAL A 642 7.17 -24.85 6.82
C VAL A 642 7.47 -25.00 8.30
#